data_8380093acbb71312307281852c926b43
#
_entry.id   8380093acbb71312307281852c926b43
#
_cell.length_a   1.000
_cell.length_b   1.000
_cell.length_c   1.000
_cell.angle_alpha   90.00
_cell.angle_beta   90.00
_cell.angle_gamma   90.00
#
_symmetry.space_group_name_H-M   'P 1'
#
loop_
_entity.id
_entity.type
_entity.pdbx_description
1 polymer ?
#
loop_
_entity_poly.entity_id
_entity_poly.type
_entity_poly.pdbx_seq_one_letter_code
_entity_poly.pdbx_strand_id
1 'polypeptide(L)'
;MIKYALCVIVFIIRSFTSAGLAQSLSGLPYDVLLGRQTDQSIALSVLAYSTTDVIVDYGTQSGVYSNSSDVNSIAANATSLITLSSLKPDTNYFYRIRYRATGGSTYINDKEYSFYTQRAPGKTFSFDIEADPHYQDNEPVVWAQTMANIAADKPDFLIDIGDTYMDEKFGASTLAQVMASHLAVRSQNLALIGNSVPLYLVSGNHDPELGWLLSNSSPKSNVAVWGIQARQFYFPCPVANSFYSMSTTPDSYTGAPRDAYYAFTWGDALFIALDPFWYTCQGVAHNKDPWTWTLGKQQYDWLTNVLKSSNAKFKFVFMHHIIGGSMDGAARGGVELSSFYEWGGSNIDGTYGFTQQRPGWAMPIQDLLLQYGVTAVFHGHDHLYVKQVLDSNGNGVPRLIYQEVPQPSRSNQAITTGIIYGYHTGVLYPSSGHIRVTVSPTSAKFDYVRGVIATDTSASKSGVVNNQVQYSYTLSAPTSASLPLIYTEPIRQAVSAGSNVSFSVGVTSPTACTYQWSKDGVPIKGATSSAYTFVATDTTFAGNYAVSVTNQGGTVSSSNAYLSVAGNQGRLINLSVLSLDGPGSQLLTLGFVNGGAGTSGNQNLLIRGSGPALTDFGVKTVMADPNLTLFSGTTSLLTNDNWGTPVTNQAAVIAANTATGAFPYNSLTSLDAATVASLPSVKGGYTVQVAGKDTSTGNVLAEVYDASGSSKYVAGTPRLVNVSCLQQIPANGILTAGFVIGGSTAVDVLIRVAGPTLSTFNVTSAMADPKLSVYDSKSNELGYCVAWAGNPTVQSAISQVGAFNFTNSGTADTAVVLNLQPGSYTVQATSVSGATGKALIEVYEVPLPPTN
;
A
#
# COMPACT_ATOMS: atom_id res chain seq x y z
N MET A 1 -26.00 50.83 -4.90
CA MET A 1 -24.63 51.31 -4.72
C MET A 1 -24.13 50.81 -3.37
N ILE A 2 -23.51 49.62 -3.36
CA ILE A 2 -22.94 49.03 -2.14
C ILE A 2 -21.42 48.94 -2.46
N LYS A 3 -20.67 49.66 -1.64
CA LYS A 3 -19.20 49.75 -1.77
C LYS A 3 -18.58 48.44 -1.29
N TYR A 4 -17.90 47.71 -2.19
CA TYR A 4 -16.99 46.65 -1.82
C TYR A 4 -15.67 47.29 -1.32
N ALA A 5 -15.32 47.04 -0.07
CA ALA A 5 -14.00 47.35 0.46
C ALA A 5 -13.04 46.23 0.00
N LEU A 6 -12.23 46.52 -0.96
CA LEU A 6 -11.14 45.67 -1.45
C LEU A 6 -9.96 45.81 -0.47
N CYS A 7 -9.74 44.80 0.38
CA CYS A 7 -8.51 44.66 1.15
C CYS A 7 -7.38 44.19 0.20
N VAL A 8 -6.62 45.15 -0.31
CA VAL A 8 -5.38 44.83 -1.05
C VAL A 8 -4.29 44.54 -0.02
N ILE A 9 -3.95 43.28 0.17
CA ILE A 9 -2.74 42.88 0.92
C ILE A 9 -1.58 42.96 -0.05
N VAL A 10 -0.75 44.00 0.11
CA VAL A 10 0.49 44.19 -0.63
C VAL A 10 1.55 43.26 -0.05
N PHE A 11 1.90 42.18 -0.74
CA PHE A 11 3.03 41.32 -0.40
C PHE A 11 4.35 42.05 -0.76
N ILE A 12 5.13 42.42 0.24
CA ILE A 12 6.52 42.84 0.08
C ILE A 12 7.37 41.56 0.14
N ILE A 13 7.88 41.11 -1.00
CA ILE A 13 8.96 40.10 -1.05
C ILE A 13 10.21 40.79 -0.46
N ARG A 14 10.55 40.48 0.77
CA ARG A 14 11.81 40.85 1.39
C ARG A 14 12.81 39.71 1.24
N SER A 15 13.89 39.99 0.55
CA SER A 15 15.11 39.17 0.60
C SER A 15 15.61 39.12 2.05
N PHE A 16 15.69 37.91 2.63
CA PHE A 16 16.10 37.71 4.02
C PHE A 16 17.61 37.98 4.17
N THR A 17 17.95 39.11 4.68
CA THR A 17 19.15 39.29 5.49
C THR A 17 18.76 39.05 6.95
N SER A 18 19.65 38.48 7.77
CA SER A 18 19.48 38.01 9.14
C SER A 18 19.08 39.08 10.19
N ALA A 19 18.12 39.93 9.88
CA ALA A 19 17.49 40.85 10.84
C ALA A 19 16.23 40.16 11.38
N GLY A 20 16.20 39.86 12.67
CA GLY A 20 15.04 39.27 13.35
C GLY A 20 13.73 39.99 13.02
N LEU A 21 12.62 39.27 12.93
CA LEU A 21 11.29 39.84 12.75
C LEU A 21 11.02 40.80 13.91
N ALA A 22 10.69 42.02 13.61
CA ALA A 22 10.38 43.02 14.64
C ALA A 22 8.98 42.89 15.24
N GLN A 23 8.08 42.09 14.56
CA GLN A 23 6.70 41.87 14.98
C GLN A 23 6.11 40.68 14.21
N SER A 24 4.99 40.12 14.72
CA SER A 24 4.21 39.08 14.07
C SER A 24 3.53 39.59 12.78
N LEU A 25 3.00 38.67 11.96
CA LEU A 25 2.16 39.02 10.81
C LEU A 25 0.93 39.84 11.18
N SER A 26 0.44 39.76 12.40
CA SER A 26 -0.67 40.55 12.93
C SER A 26 -0.26 41.94 13.39
N GLY A 27 1.05 42.28 13.36
CA GLY A 27 1.61 43.55 13.85
C GLY A 27 1.76 43.61 15.38
N LEU A 28 1.53 42.49 16.10
CA LEU A 28 1.75 42.39 17.54
C LEU A 28 3.23 42.14 17.85
N PRO A 29 3.75 42.55 19.02
CA PRO A 29 5.11 42.26 19.44
C PRO A 29 5.34 40.80 19.85
N TYR A 30 4.36 39.96 19.67
CA TYR A 30 4.39 38.52 19.98
C TYR A 30 3.49 37.70 19.05
N ASP A 31 3.64 36.41 19.04
CA ASP A 31 2.67 35.45 18.55
C ASP A 31 2.39 34.36 19.61
N VAL A 32 1.33 33.58 19.40
CA VAL A 32 0.88 32.53 20.32
C VAL A 32 0.53 31.27 19.58
N LEU A 33 1.00 30.15 20.12
CA LEU A 33 0.52 28.81 19.77
C LEU A 33 -0.08 28.11 20.99
N LEU A 34 -1.30 27.63 20.86
CA LEU A 34 -1.95 26.77 21.85
C LEU A 34 -1.50 25.30 21.67
N GLY A 35 -1.40 24.57 22.78
CA GLY A 35 -1.16 23.12 22.76
C GLY A 35 -1.19 22.52 24.16
N ARG A 36 -0.75 21.27 24.31
CA ARG A 36 -0.80 20.53 25.59
C ARG A 36 -2.15 20.59 26.26
N GLN A 37 -3.26 20.60 25.49
CA GLN A 37 -4.59 20.57 26.04
C GLN A 37 -4.83 19.30 26.87
N THR A 38 -5.48 19.47 28.03
CA THR A 38 -5.97 18.36 28.83
C THR A 38 -7.41 18.64 29.27
N ASP A 39 -7.94 17.82 30.14
CA ASP A 39 -9.21 18.08 30.83
C ASP A 39 -9.17 19.27 31.78
N GLN A 40 -7.97 19.66 32.27
CA GLN A 40 -7.80 20.66 33.32
C GLN A 40 -6.76 21.74 33.02
N SER A 41 -6.15 21.72 31.83
CA SER A 41 -5.12 22.68 31.49
C SER A 41 -4.97 22.90 29.99
N ILE A 42 -4.33 24.02 29.63
CA ILE A 42 -3.81 24.30 28.30
C ILE A 42 -2.51 25.11 28.42
N ALA A 43 -1.59 24.90 27.48
CA ALA A 43 -0.37 25.70 27.39
C ALA A 43 -0.44 26.69 26.23
N LEU A 44 -0.02 27.91 26.48
CA LEU A 44 0.21 28.97 25.50
C LEU A 44 1.72 29.14 25.33
N SER A 45 2.27 28.77 24.18
CA SER A 45 3.64 29.12 23.81
C SER A 45 3.62 30.54 23.23
N VAL A 46 4.13 31.51 23.96
CA VAL A 46 4.22 32.92 23.53
C VAL A 46 5.64 33.19 23.07
N LEU A 47 5.82 33.56 21.81
CA LEU A 47 7.09 34.03 21.25
C LEU A 47 7.07 35.58 21.21
N ALA A 48 8.01 36.24 21.83
CA ALA A 48 8.12 37.68 21.81
C ALA A 48 9.14 38.15 20.74
N TYR A 49 8.75 39.05 19.87
CA TYR A 49 9.66 39.72 18.89
C TYR A 49 10.41 40.93 19.45
N SER A 50 9.87 41.52 20.52
CA SER A 50 10.53 42.56 21.33
C SER A 50 10.28 42.19 22.81
N THR A 51 11.16 42.68 23.72
CA THR A 51 11.00 42.38 25.14
C THR A 51 9.64 42.87 25.64
N THR A 52 8.78 41.90 26.06
CA THR A 52 7.36 42.14 26.29
C THR A 52 6.89 41.44 27.57
N ASP A 53 6.14 42.19 28.39
CA ASP A 53 5.39 41.63 29.52
C ASP A 53 3.99 41.21 29.01
N VAL A 54 3.57 39.99 29.33
CA VAL A 54 2.27 39.45 28.98
C VAL A 54 1.51 38.90 30.19
N ILE A 55 0.18 39.08 30.18
CA ILE A 55 -0.77 38.47 31.14
C ILE A 55 -1.87 37.84 30.30
N VAL A 56 -2.29 36.62 30.64
CA VAL A 56 -3.42 35.97 30.02
C VAL A 56 -4.64 36.09 30.95
N ASP A 57 -5.65 36.87 30.54
CA ASP A 57 -6.95 36.91 31.22
C ASP A 57 -7.87 35.84 30.60
N TYR A 58 -8.55 35.04 31.40
CA TYR A 58 -9.43 33.99 30.91
C TYR A 58 -10.67 33.75 31.75
N GLY A 59 -11.71 33.20 31.12
CA GLY A 59 -12.99 32.89 31.76
C GLY A 59 -13.85 31.98 30.89
N THR A 60 -15.02 31.59 31.38
CA THR A 60 -15.95 30.70 30.67
C THR A 60 -17.10 31.43 29.96
N GLN A 61 -17.09 32.76 29.95
CA GLN A 61 -18.07 33.59 29.26
C GLN A 61 -17.33 34.68 28.46
N SER A 62 -17.69 34.84 27.19
CA SER A 62 -17.13 35.88 26.32
C SER A 62 -17.20 37.27 26.97
N GLY A 63 -16.07 37.97 26.93
CA GLY A 63 -15.92 39.31 27.53
C GLY A 63 -15.79 39.30 29.06
N VAL A 64 -15.92 38.16 29.74
CA VAL A 64 -15.83 38.09 31.22
C VAL A 64 -14.65 37.19 31.61
N TYR A 65 -13.62 37.82 32.16
CA TYR A 65 -12.36 37.13 32.53
C TYR A 65 -12.26 37.10 34.07
N SER A 66 -12.62 35.98 34.64
CA SER A 66 -12.60 35.79 36.12
C SER A 66 -11.24 35.42 36.66
N ASN A 67 -10.29 35.06 35.79
CA ASN A 67 -8.95 34.62 36.15
C ASN A 67 -7.90 35.32 35.29
N SER A 68 -6.68 35.39 35.81
CA SER A 68 -5.50 35.90 35.10
C SER A 68 -4.28 35.09 35.43
N SER A 69 -3.37 34.93 34.48
CA SER A 69 -2.04 34.41 34.77
C SER A 69 -1.18 35.41 35.53
N ASP A 70 -0.06 34.96 36.05
CA ASP A 70 0.99 35.88 36.49
C ASP A 70 1.57 36.67 35.29
N VAL A 71 2.28 37.75 35.60
CA VAL A 71 3.05 38.50 34.58
C VAL A 71 4.22 37.65 34.09
N ASN A 72 4.27 37.46 32.80
CA ASN A 72 5.40 36.77 32.14
C ASN A 72 6.21 37.81 31.34
N SER A 73 7.42 38.08 31.78
CA SER A 73 8.38 38.95 31.07
C SER A 73 9.19 38.10 30.09
N ILE A 74 9.03 38.33 28.79
CA ILE A 74 9.62 37.52 27.73
C ILE A 74 10.64 38.39 26.96
N ALA A 75 11.88 37.93 26.93
CA ALA A 75 12.93 38.63 26.16
C ALA A 75 12.65 38.55 24.66
N ALA A 76 13.19 39.51 23.90
CA ALA A 76 13.10 39.50 22.45
C ALA A 76 13.66 38.18 21.87
N ASN A 77 12.96 37.58 20.91
CA ASN A 77 13.25 36.29 20.26
C ASN A 77 13.30 35.08 21.20
N ALA A 78 12.66 35.18 22.37
CA ALA A 78 12.50 34.09 23.32
C ALA A 78 11.05 33.61 23.35
N THR A 79 10.86 32.35 23.75
CA THR A 79 9.54 31.77 24.02
C THR A 79 9.28 31.65 25.52
N SER A 80 8.05 31.77 25.91
CA SER A 80 7.56 31.44 27.25
C SER A 80 6.34 30.54 27.16
N LEU A 81 6.32 29.48 27.98
CA LEU A 81 5.21 28.55 28.05
C LEU A 81 4.33 28.93 29.25
N ILE A 82 3.19 29.55 28.99
CA ILE A 82 2.23 29.94 30.01
C ILE A 82 1.17 28.84 30.10
N THR A 83 1.09 28.16 31.25
CA THR A 83 0.10 27.09 31.46
C THR A 83 -1.07 27.61 32.27
N LEU A 84 -2.25 27.58 31.70
CA LEU A 84 -3.49 27.79 32.42
C LEU A 84 -3.92 26.44 33.00
N SER A 85 -4.07 26.36 34.31
CA SER A 85 -4.38 25.13 35.05
C SER A 85 -5.65 25.27 35.89
N SER A 86 -6.11 24.16 36.48
CA SER A 86 -7.34 24.10 37.26
C SER A 86 -8.58 24.50 36.45
N LEU A 87 -8.53 24.22 35.16
CA LEU A 87 -9.65 24.41 34.26
C LEU A 87 -10.74 23.34 34.51
N LYS A 88 -11.98 23.63 34.10
CA LYS A 88 -13.06 22.62 34.12
C LYS A 88 -13.01 21.77 32.86
N PRO A 89 -13.17 20.43 32.95
CA PRO A 89 -13.35 19.57 31.78
C PRO A 89 -14.56 19.97 30.92
N ASP A 90 -14.55 19.57 29.65
CA ASP A 90 -15.60 19.75 28.66
C ASP A 90 -16.15 21.21 28.62
N THR A 91 -15.27 22.19 28.69
CA THR A 91 -15.60 23.59 28.85
C THR A 91 -14.95 24.46 27.80
N ASN A 92 -15.70 25.33 27.16
CA ASN A 92 -15.19 26.40 26.34
C ASN A 92 -14.67 27.55 27.20
N TYR A 93 -13.43 27.92 27.03
CA TYR A 93 -12.82 29.08 27.66
C TYR A 93 -12.58 30.16 26.62
N PHE A 94 -12.81 31.41 27.04
CA PHE A 94 -12.48 32.62 26.32
C PHE A 94 -11.31 33.26 27.02
N TYR A 95 -10.32 33.75 26.22
CA TYR A 95 -9.15 34.42 26.77
C TYR A 95 -8.74 35.58 25.90
N ARG A 96 -7.97 36.50 26.51
CA ARG A 96 -7.23 37.55 25.80
C ARG A 96 -5.86 37.70 26.41
N ILE A 97 -4.93 38.28 25.65
CA ILE A 97 -3.63 38.63 26.15
C ILE A 97 -3.61 40.12 26.40
N ARG A 98 -3.16 40.51 27.59
CA ARG A 98 -2.74 41.88 27.88
C ARG A 98 -1.23 41.96 27.78
N TYR A 99 -0.72 42.92 27.05
CA TYR A 99 0.72 43.05 26.82
C TYR A 99 1.20 44.49 26.94
N ARG A 100 2.48 44.65 27.25
CA ARG A 100 3.18 45.93 27.24
C ARG A 100 4.67 45.73 26.96
N ALA A 101 5.38 46.76 26.52
CA ALA A 101 6.83 46.76 26.57
C ALA A 101 7.29 46.59 28.03
N THR A 102 8.28 45.76 28.31
CA THR A 102 8.78 45.53 29.67
C THR A 102 9.23 46.84 30.32
N GLY A 103 8.73 47.09 31.52
CA GLY A 103 8.91 48.33 32.24
C GLY A 103 7.96 49.44 31.84
N GLY A 104 7.09 49.25 30.87
CA GLY A 104 6.03 50.21 30.53
C GLY A 104 4.95 50.27 31.60
N SER A 105 4.20 51.41 31.66
CA SER A 105 3.15 51.62 32.68
C SER A 105 1.77 51.07 32.28
N THR A 106 1.50 50.95 30.99
CA THR A 106 0.16 50.65 30.47
C THR A 106 0.09 49.34 29.67
N TYR A 107 -0.85 48.48 30.01
CA TYR A 107 -1.13 47.29 29.22
C TYR A 107 -2.12 47.59 28.09
N ILE A 108 -1.84 47.00 26.94
CA ILE A 108 -2.72 46.96 25.77
C ILE A 108 -3.45 45.63 25.75
N ASN A 109 -4.77 45.68 25.51
CA ASN A 109 -5.55 44.43 25.36
C ASN A 109 -5.54 43.96 23.92
N ASP A 110 -5.24 42.68 23.70
CA ASP A 110 -5.50 42.02 22.43
C ASP A 110 -6.98 41.64 22.31
N LYS A 111 -7.38 41.17 21.14
CA LYS A 111 -8.70 40.61 20.89
C LYS A 111 -8.95 39.34 21.71
N GLU A 112 -10.22 38.95 21.81
CA GLU A 112 -10.62 37.72 22.46
C GLU A 112 -10.45 36.50 21.54
N TYR A 113 -9.98 35.40 22.13
CA TYR A 113 -9.81 34.09 21.52
C TYR A 113 -10.54 33.05 22.38
N SER A 114 -10.63 31.80 21.88
CA SER A 114 -11.25 30.73 22.68
C SER A 114 -10.58 29.38 22.40
N PHE A 115 -10.72 28.46 23.34
CA PHE A 115 -10.32 27.06 23.22
C PHE A 115 -11.26 26.19 24.07
N TYR A 116 -11.27 24.88 23.79
CA TYR A 116 -11.95 23.89 24.64
C TYR A 116 -10.92 23.11 25.46
N THR A 117 -11.31 22.70 26.67
CA THR A 117 -10.68 21.61 27.39
C THR A 117 -11.18 20.27 26.85
N GLN A 118 -10.52 19.15 27.20
CA GLN A 118 -10.92 17.83 26.71
C GLN A 118 -12.43 17.64 26.74
N ARG A 119 -13.00 17.23 25.62
CA ARG A 119 -14.40 16.86 25.50
C ARG A 119 -14.71 15.61 26.30
N ALA A 120 -15.80 15.60 27.01
CA ALA A 120 -16.28 14.41 27.69
C ALA A 120 -16.73 13.32 26.71
N PRO A 121 -16.64 12.03 27.09
CA PRO A 121 -17.23 10.95 26.31
C PRO A 121 -18.71 11.21 26.02
N GLY A 122 -19.18 10.89 24.83
CA GLY A 122 -20.55 11.14 24.38
C GLY A 122 -20.79 12.57 23.84
N LYS A 123 -19.75 13.38 23.70
CA LYS A 123 -19.85 14.72 23.08
C LYS A 123 -19.38 14.70 21.65
N THR A 124 -19.96 15.59 20.84
CA THR A 124 -19.52 15.84 19.48
C THR A 124 -18.41 16.88 19.48
N PHE A 125 -17.36 16.62 18.69
CA PHE A 125 -16.24 17.53 18.46
C PHE A 125 -15.68 17.39 17.05
N SER A 126 -14.84 18.33 16.63
CA SER A 126 -14.11 18.23 15.36
C SER A 126 -12.62 18.49 15.57
N PHE A 127 -11.82 17.90 14.71
CA PHE A 127 -10.41 18.18 14.56
C PHE A 127 -10.03 18.20 13.08
N ASP A 128 -8.99 18.93 12.75
CA ASP A 128 -8.50 19.05 11.39
C ASP A 128 -7.13 18.44 11.26
N ILE A 129 -6.75 18.04 10.03
CA ILE A 129 -5.49 17.37 9.73
C ILE A 129 -4.91 18.00 8.47
N GLU A 130 -3.61 18.34 8.51
CA GLU A 130 -2.80 18.68 7.35
C GLU A 130 -1.54 17.80 7.29
N ALA A 131 -0.93 17.71 6.10
CA ALA A 131 0.32 17.00 5.84
C ALA A 131 1.12 17.70 4.76
N ASP A 132 2.43 17.59 4.79
CA ASP A 132 3.31 18.04 3.71
C ASP A 132 3.21 19.54 3.38
N PRO A 133 3.16 20.47 4.35
CA PRO A 133 3.10 21.90 4.02
C PRO A 133 4.38 22.43 3.37
N HIS A 134 5.54 21.75 3.53
CA HIS A 134 6.79 22.01 2.80
C HIS A 134 7.24 23.47 2.83
N TYR A 135 7.53 23.99 4.00
CA TYR A 135 7.80 25.43 4.22
C TYR A 135 8.66 26.12 3.14
N GLN A 136 9.72 25.50 2.66
CA GLN A 136 10.61 26.13 1.65
C GLN A 136 10.30 25.72 0.20
N ASP A 137 9.37 24.81 -0.02
CA ASP A 137 8.99 24.27 -1.33
C ASP A 137 7.46 24.25 -1.47
N ASN A 138 6.83 25.39 -1.25
CA ASN A 138 5.38 25.54 -1.25
C ASN A 138 4.91 26.81 -1.98
N GLU A 139 3.58 26.94 -2.06
CA GLU A 139 2.88 28.17 -2.44
C GLU A 139 2.31 28.82 -1.14
N PRO A 140 3.00 29.79 -0.53
CA PRO A 140 2.60 30.31 0.79
C PRO A 140 1.18 30.86 0.84
N VAL A 141 0.67 31.37 -0.29
CA VAL A 141 -0.70 31.90 -0.40
C VAL A 141 -1.72 30.76 -0.31
N VAL A 142 -1.42 29.60 -0.89
CA VAL A 142 -2.29 28.41 -0.83
C VAL A 142 -2.33 27.87 0.59
N TRP A 143 -1.17 27.78 1.27
CA TRP A 143 -1.13 27.35 2.66
C TRP A 143 -1.87 28.33 3.59
N ALA A 144 -1.67 29.62 3.43
CA ALA A 144 -2.41 30.64 4.19
C ALA A 144 -3.92 30.53 3.96
N GLN A 145 -4.36 30.19 2.74
CA GLN A 145 -5.77 29.96 2.44
C GLN A 145 -6.30 28.71 3.15
N THR A 146 -5.54 27.63 3.19
CA THR A 146 -5.91 26.41 3.92
C THR A 146 -5.97 26.68 5.43
N MET A 147 -5.01 27.44 5.99
CA MET A 147 -5.06 27.89 7.38
C MET A 147 -6.33 28.70 7.68
N ALA A 148 -6.73 29.60 6.78
CA ALA A 148 -7.96 30.36 6.93
C ALA A 148 -9.23 29.48 6.94
N ASN A 149 -9.25 28.40 6.13
CA ASN A 149 -10.32 27.43 6.11
C ASN A 149 -10.37 26.66 7.44
N ILE A 150 -9.23 26.15 7.95
CA ILE A 150 -9.12 25.48 9.26
C ILE A 150 -9.62 26.42 10.39
N ALA A 151 -9.21 27.69 10.37
CA ALA A 151 -9.71 28.68 11.34
C ALA A 151 -11.24 28.86 11.28
N ALA A 152 -11.83 28.79 10.08
CA ALA A 152 -13.28 28.89 9.87
C ALA A 152 -14.04 27.64 10.36
N ASP A 153 -13.41 26.47 10.31
CA ASP A 153 -13.96 25.21 10.82
C ASP A 153 -14.03 25.18 12.36
N LYS A 154 -13.19 25.96 13.04
CA LYS A 154 -13.09 26.05 14.50
C LYS A 154 -12.92 24.68 15.17
N PRO A 155 -11.93 23.88 14.73
CA PRO A 155 -11.72 22.58 15.32
C PRO A 155 -11.25 22.71 16.78
N ASP A 156 -11.41 21.63 17.55
CA ASP A 156 -10.86 21.56 18.91
C ASP A 156 -9.31 21.56 18.88
N PHE A 157 -8.71 21.08 17.77
CA PHE A 157 -7.27 21.11 17.52
C PHE A 157 -6.95 20.77 16.05
N LEU A 158 -5.72 21.09 15.64
CA LEU A 158 -5.10 20.69 14.36
C LEU A 158 -4.01 19.65 14.62
N ILE A 159 -3.92 18.61 13.77
CA ILE A 159 -2.81 17.66 13.70
C ILE A 159 -2.08 17.89 12.39
N ASP A 160 -0.82 18.30 12.46
CA ASP A 160 0.11 18.39 11.34
C ASP A 160 0.95 17.10 11.34
N ILE A 161 0.86 16.32 10.25
CA ILE A 161 1.50 15.01 10.17
C ILE A 161 2.82 15.01 9.39
N GLY A 162 3.53 16.15 9.36
CA GLY A 162 4.95 16.25 9.05
C GLY A 162 5.26 16.71 7.63
N ASP A 163 6.56 16.67 7.31
CA ASP A 163 7.19 17.36 6.18
C ASP A 163 6.91 18.87 6.20
N THR A 164 7.04 19.43 7.39
CA THR A 164 6.69 20.80 7.70
C THR A 164 7.89 21.74 7.54
N TYR A 165 9.05 21.37 8.12
CA TYR A 165 10.23 22.24 8.22
C TYR A 165 11.20 22.09 7.05
N MET A 166 11.31 20.90 6.47
CA MET A 166 12.13 20.57 5.30
C MET A 166 13.66 20.68 5.52
N ASP A 167 14.12 20.64 6.76
CA ASP A 167 15.54 20.82 7.11
C ASP A 167 16.45 19.74 6.50
N GLU A 168 15.97 18.49 6.39
CA GLU A 168 16.70 17.40 5.72
C GLU A 168 16.87 17.69 4.23
N LYS A 169 15.78 17.98 3.54
CA LYS A 169 15.77 18.22 2.08
C LYS A 169 16.64 19.39 1.66
N PHE A 170 16.67 20.47 2.44
CA PHE A 170 17.47 21.66 2.16
C PHE A 170 18.84 21.67 2.84
N GLY A 171 19.23 20.54 3.46
CA GLY A 171 20.58 20.32 3.95
C GLY A 171 20.98 21.22 5.09
N ALA A 172 20.09 21.45 6.07
CA ALA A 172 20.42 22.17 7.29
C ALA A 172 21.60 21.48 7.99
N SER A 173 22.63 22.24 8.30
CA SER A 173 23.90 21.73 8.85
C SER A 173 24.34 22.45 10.14
N THR A 174 23.53 23.35 10.65
CA THR A 174 23.78 24.09 11.89
C THR A 174 22.50 24.26 12.71
N LEU A 175 22.62 24.32 14.02
CA LEU A 175 21.50 24.63 14.92
C LEU A 175 20.77 25.93 14.51
N ALA A 176 21.51 26.94 14.07
CA ALA A 176 20.91 28.22 13.67
C ALA A 176 19.99 28.07 12.44
N GLN A 177 20.32 27.21 11.48
CA GLN A 177 19.46 26.93 10.33
C GLN A 177 18.20 26.20 10.73
N VAL A 178 18.31 25.16 11.57
CA VAL A 178 17.16 24.42 12.11
C VAL A 178 16.25 25.32 12.94
N MET A 179 16.81 26.16 13.81
CA MET A 179 16.03 27.15 14.57
C MET A 179 15.33 28.16 13.67
N ALA A 180 15.96 28.56 12.55
CA ALA A 180 15.40 29.53 11.63
C ALA A 180 14.21 28.95 10.82
N SER A 181 14.28 27.71 10.37
CA SER A 181 13.15 27.05 9.68
C SER A 181 11.94 26.91 10.61
N HIS A 182 12.16 26.44 11.84
CA HIS A 182 11.10 26.30 12.85
C HIS A 182 10.46 27.66 13.24
N LEU A 183 11.29 28.70 13.41
CA LEU A 183 10.79 30.06 13.65
C LEU A 183 9.94 30.55 12.48
N ALA A 184 10.37 30.31 11.26
CA ALA A 184 9.66 30.77 10.07
C ALA A 184 8.32 30.05 9.91
N VAL A 185 8.27 28.74 10.05
CA VAL A 185 7.03 27.95 10.03
C VAL A 185 6.07 28.46 11.11
N ARG A 186 6.55 28.65 12.34
CA ARG A 186 5.75 29.18 13.43
C ARG A 186 5.19 30.56 13.07
N SER A 187 6.07 31.53 12.78
CA SER A 187 5.70 32.95 12.70
C SER A 187 4.96 33.33 11.43
N GLN A 188 5.21 32.61 10.31
CA GLN A 188 4.63 32.94 9.01
C GLN A 188 3.38 32.14 8.66
N ASN A 189 3.17 30.98 9.30
CA ASN A 189 2.10 30.06 8.95
C ASN A 189 1.25 29.65 10.18
N LEU A 190 1.80 28.88 11.11
CA LEU A 190 1.01 28.31 12.20
C LEU A 190 0.47 29.34 13.20
N ALA A 191 1.17 30.48 13.39
CA ALA A 191 0.66 31.58 14.21
C ALA A 191 -0.59 32.28 13.63
N LEU A 192 -0.94 32.06 12.38
CA LEU A 192 -2.18 32.56 11.79
C LEU A 192 -3.43 32.03 12.52
N ILE A 193 -3.35 30.82 13.02
CA ILE A 193 -4.47 30.10 13.68
C ILE A 193 -4.15 29.67 15.11
N GLY A 194 -2.88 29.62 15.48
CA GLY A 194 -2.39 29.01 16.72
C GLY A 194 -2.90 29.65 18.01
N ASN A 195 -3.47 30.87 17.93
CA ASN A 195 -4.13 31.52 19.04
C ASN A 195 -5.56 30.98 19.34
N SER A 196 -6.13 30.18 18.46
CA SER A 196 -7.49 29.63 18.61
C SER A 196 -7.58 28.15 18.30
N VAL A 197 -6.59 27.59 17.60
CA VAL A 197 -6.53 26.19 17.22
C VAL A 197 -5.28 25.58 17.85
N PRO A 198 -5.41 24.76 18.89
CA PRO A 198 -4.30 24.03 19.49
C PRO A 198 -3.65 23.07 18.50
N LEU A 199 -2.34 22.92 18.59
CA LEU A 199 -1.52 22.23 17.60
C LEU A 199 -0.91 20.95 18.16
N TYR A 200 -0.96 19.88 17.36
CA TYR A 200 -0.22 18.62 17.55
C TYR A 200 0.64 18.34 16.33
N LEU A 201 1.90 17.97 16.56
CA LEU A 201 2.90 17.76 15.50
C LEU A 201 3.30 16.29 15.43
N VAL A 202 3.47 15.77 14.21
CA VAL A 202 4.06 14.47 13.90
C VAL A 202 5.25 14.73 12.96
N SER A 203 6.34 13.96 13.07
CA SER A 203 7.52 14.16 12.23
C SER A 203 7.35 13.58 10.84
N GLY A 204 7.87 14.27 9.80
CA GLY A 204 7.97 13.81 8.41
C GLY A 204 9.41 13.42 8.03
N ASN A 205 9.59 12.82 6.84
CA ASN A 205 10.90 12.34 6.38
C ASN A 205 11.84 13.44 5.89
N HIS A 206 11.33 14.64 5.67
CA HIS A 206 12.13 15.84 5.37
C HIS A 206 12.27 16.78 6.57
N ASP A 207 11.67 16.44 7.71
CA ASP A 207 11.89 17.12 8.97
C ASP A 207 13.24 16.68 9.59
N PRO A 208 13.80 17.41 10.57
CA PRO A 208 15.16 17.12 11.01
C PRO A 208 15.32 15.91 11.93
N GLU A 209 14.25 15.40 12.58
CA GLU A 209 14.30 14.38 13.63
C GLU A 209 14.46 12.94 13.11
N LEU A 210 15.46 12.69 12.26
CA LEU A 210 15.65 11.46 11.51
C LEU A 210 16.80 10.62 12.03
N GLY A 211 16.56 9.34 12.28
CA GLY A 211 17.55 8.40 12.81
C GLY A 211 18.79 8.26 11.95
N TRP A 212 18.67 8.37 10.64
CA TRP A 212 19.83 8.32 9.71
C TRP A 212 20.68 9.58 9.69
N LEU A 213 20.22 10.68 10.30
CA LEU A 213 21.02 11.87 10.52
C LEU A 213 21.79 11.86 11.85
N LEU A 214 21.58 10.83 12.70
CA LEU A 214 22.30 10.67 13.95
C LEU A 214 23.75 10.27 13.70
N SER A 215 24.68 10.92 14.37
CA SER A 215 26.12 10.68 14.28
C SER A 215 26.67 10.21 15.62
N ASN A 216 27.47 9.15 15.60
CA ASN A 216 28.15 8.65 16.80
C ASN A 216 29.32 9.57 17.27
N SER A 217 29.79 10.50 16.41
CA SER A 217 30.95 11.33 16.72
C SER A 217 30.68 12.47 17.68
N SER A 218 29.44 12.98 17.73
CA SER A 218 29.02 14.05 18.64
C SER A 218 27.49 14.12 18.69
N PRO A 219 26.82 13.26 19.49
CA PRO A 219 25.36 13.18 19.50
C PRO A 219 24.65 14.50 19.71
N LYS A 220 25.20 15.36 20.56
CA LYS A 220 24.63 16.67 20.91
C LYS A 220 24.79 17.75 19.83
N SER A 221 25.47 17.47 18.74
CA SER A 221 25.79 18.44 17.67
C SER A 221 25.27 17.99 16.31
N ASN A 222 24.29 17.10 16.26
CA ASN A 222 23.72 16.62 15.00
C ASN A 222 22.32 17.19 14.72
N VAL A 223 21.95 17.21 13.45
CA VAL A 223 20.71 17.83 12.95
C VAL A 223 19.47 17.24 13.63
N ALA A 224 19.43 15.93 13.83
CA ALA A 224 18.30 15.27 14.47
C ALA A 224 18.06 15.75 15.92
N VAL A 225 19.13 15.95 16.68
CA VAL A 225 19.04 16.49 18.05
C VAL A 225 18.68 17.96 18.04
N TRP A 226 19.19 18.74 17.06
CA TRP A 226 18.80 20.15 16.92
C TRP A 226 17.34 20.32 16.55
N GLY A 227 16.76 19.38 15.77
CA GLY A 227 15.33 19.35 15.48
C GLY A 227 14.48 19.24 16.74
N ILE A 228 14.83 18.32 17.64
CA ILE A 228 14.16 18.19 18.93
C ILE A 228 14.24 19.51 19.72
N GLN A 229 15.42 20.11 19.78
CA GLN A 229 15.62 21.37 20.51
C GLN A 229 14.78 22.51 19.94
N ALA A 230 14.74 22.66 18.61
CA ALA A 230 13.96 23.67 17.94
C ALA A 230 12.46 23.45 18.12
N ARG A 231 11.98 22.23 17.95
CA ARG A 231 10.58 21.87 18.15
C ARG A 231 10.14 22.13 19.60
N GLN A 232 10.90 21.70 20.57
CA GLN A 232 10.59 21.94 21.99
C GLN A 232 10.69 23.43 22.38
N PHE A 233 11.56 24.22 21.71
CA PHE A 233 11.68 25.64 21.96
C PHE A 233 10.51 26.45 21.38
N TYR A 234 10.09 26.15 20.14
CA TYR A 234 9.09 26.97 19.46
C TYR A 234 7.65 26.45 19.65
N PHE A 235 7.43 25.19 19.94
CA PHE A 235 6.07 24.59 19.94
C PHE A 235 5.69 24.00 21.29
N PRO A 236 4.42 24.10 21.69
CA PRO A 236 3.90 23.54 22.93
C PRO A 236 3.62 22.03 22.80
N CYS A 237 4.65 21.23 22.50
CA CYS A 237 4.53 19.79 22.31
C CYS A 237 4.03 19.06 23.58
N PRO A 238 3.27 17.96 23.46
CA PRO A 238 2.86 17.13 24.59
C PRO A 238 4.04 16.71 25.47
N VAL A 239 3.76 16.52 26.77
CA VAL A 239 4.73 15.97 27.75
C VAL A 239 4.06 14.83 28.51
N ALA A 240 4.83 13.79 28.84
CA ALA A 240 4.32 12.64 29.57
C ALA A 240 3.68 13.03 30.90
N ASN A 241 2.42 12.64 31.10
CA ASN A 241 1.66 12.86 32.33
C ASN A 241 0.49 11.87 32.39
N SER A 242 -0.49 12.09 33.27
CA SER A 242 -1.68 11.25 33.36
C SER A 242 -2.62 11.35 32.15
N PHE A 243 -2.49 12.38 31.32
CA PHE A 243 -3.31 12.63 30.15
C PHE A 243 -2.62 12.15 28.85
N TYR A 244 -1.31 12.44 28.71
CA TYR A 244 -0.51 12.04 27.54
C TYR A 244 0.32 10.79 27.83
N SER A 245 0.03 9.70 27.16
CA SER A 245 0.89 8.50 27.15
C SER A 245 2.02 8.70 26.16
N MET A 246 3.25 8.50 26.60
CA MET A 246 4.47 8.69 25.80
C MET A 246 5.55 7.72 26.27
N SER A 247 6.73 7.74 25.62
CA SER A 247 7.91 7.06 26.13
C SER A 247 8.29 7.60 27.51
N THR A 248 8.69 6.70 28.40
CA THR A 248 9.30 7.04 29.69
C THR A 248 10.78 6.63 29.74
N THR A 249 11.26 5.96 28.70
CA THR A 249 12.66 5.49 28.61
C THR A 249 13.51 6.58 27.98
N PRO A 250 14.60 7.03 28.65
CA PRO A 250 15.52 7.98 28.08
C PRO A 250 16.17 7.46 26.80
N ASP A 251 16.21 8.31 25.78
CA ASP A 251 16.92 8.06 24.55
C ASP A 251 18.44 8.27 24.75
N SER A 252 19.25 7.46 24.06
CA SER A 252 20.70 7.48 24.22
C SER A 252 21.37 8.74 23.67
N TYR A 253 20.75 9.43 22.73
CA TYR A 253 21.29 10.65 22.11
C TYR A 253 20.91 11.92 22.86
N THR A 254 19.73 11.96 23.44
CA THR A 254 19.20 13.15 24.12
C THR A 254 19.29 13.07 25.64
N GLY A 255 19.36 11.86 26.18
CA GLY A 255 19.25 11.59 27.61
C GLY A 255 17.85 11.86 28.20
N ALA A 256 16.87 12.16 27.37
CA ALA A 256 15.47 12.38 27.71
C ALA A 256 14.56 11.38 26.95
N PRO A 257 13.37 11.04 27.48
CA PRO A 257 12.40 10.26 26.74
C PRO A 257 11.99 10.93 25.41
N ARG A 258 11.72 10.10 24.40
CA ARG A 258 11.20 10.60 23.11
C ARG A 258 9.79 11.17 23.29
N ASP A 259 9.55 12.35 22.71
CA ASP A 259 8.27 13.06 22.74
C ASP A 259 7.64 13.24 21.34
N ALA A 260 8.22 12.61 20.32
CA ALA A 260 7.69 12.63 18.96
C ALA A 260 6.57 11.60 18.72
N TYR A 261 6.42 10.58 19.61
CA TYR A 261 5.28 9.68 19.60
C TYR A 261 4.52 9.74 20.92
N TYR A 262 3.22 9.86 20.82
CA TYR A 262 2.35 10.07 21.96
C TYR A 262 0.91 9.63 21.67
N ALA A 263 0.12 9.47 22.75
CA ALA A 263 -1.30 9.19 22.64
C ALA A 263 -2.10 9.95 23.72
N PHE A 264 -3.33 10.29 23.36
CA PHE A 264 -4.30 10.89 24.29
C PHE A 264 -5.72 10.55 23.86
N THR A 265 -6.67 10.69 24.79
CA THR A 265 -8.09 10.49 24.50
C THR A 265 -8.79 11.84 24.44
N TRP A 266 -9.73 12.03 23.48
CA TRP A 266 -10.57 13.19 23.37
C TRP A 266 -12.01 12.75 23.03
N GLY A 267 -12.97 13.03 23.91
CA GLY A 267 -14.31 12.49 23.75
C GLY A 267 -14.33 10.96 23.71
N ASP A 268 -14.94 10.42 22.67
CA ASP A 268 -15.04 8.98 22.42
C ASP A 268 -13.89 8.43 21.56
N ALA A 269 -12.85 9.22 21.28
CA ALA A 269 -11.75 8.83 20.39
C ALA A 269 -10.38 8.81 21.07
N LEU A 270 -9.53 7.83 20.69
CA LEU A 270 -8.13 7.74 21.01
C LEU A 270 -7.32 8.26 19.82
N PHE A 271 -6.35 9.12 20.08
CA PHE A 271 -5.42 9.70 19.14
C PHE A 271 -4.02 9.17 19.40
N ILE A 272 -3.35 8.64 18.40
CA ILE A 272 -2.02 8.03 18.48
C ILE A 272 -1.13 8.62 17.41
N ALA A 273 -0.13 9.39 17.79
CA ALA A 273 0.94 9.86 16.90
C ALA A 273 2.10 8.86 16.93
N LEU A 274 2.60 8.46 15.75
CA LEU A 274 3.74 7.55 15.59
C LEU A 274 4.90 8.26 14.90
N ASP A 275 6.11 7.89 15.29
CA ASP A 275 7.38 8.36 14.71
C ASP A 275 8.08 7.20 13.99
N PRO A 276 7.97 7.08 12.65
CA PRO A 276 8.59 6.01 11.89
C PRO A 276 10.09 6.25 11.61
N PHE A 277 10.68 7.37 12.06
CA PHE A 277 11.98 7.83 11.60
C PHE A 277 13.11 7.66 12.60
N TRP A 278 12.88 7.93 13.89
CA TRP A 278 13.96 7.97 14.88
C TRP A 278 14.74 6.67 15.02
N TYR A 279 14.05 5.53 15.01
CA TYR A 279 14.69 4.22 15.12
C TYR A 279 15.15 3.65 13.78
N THR A 280 14.81 4.31 12.68
CA THR A 280 15.28 3.99 11.33
C THR A 280 16.70 4.53 11.19
N CYS A 281 17.69 3.67 11.45
CA CYS A 281 19.09 4.06 11.50
C CYS A 281 19.82 3.78 10.20
N GLN A 282 20.68 4.72 9.80
CA GLN A 282 21.67 4.66 8.73
C GLN A 282 21.20 4.24 7.34
N GLY A 283 21.23 5.21 6.41
CA GLY A 283 21.29 4.95 4.99
C GLY A 283 20.00 4.48 4.32
N VAL A 284 18.85 4.66 4.94
CA VAL A 284 17.56 4.22 4.38
C VAL A 284 17.26 4.88 3.05
N ALA A 285 17.55 6.15 2.88
CA ALA A 285 17.42 6.83 1.59
C ALA A 285 18.28 6.19 0.48
N HIS A 286 19.24 5.36 0.86
CA HIS A 286 20.19 4.69 -0.04
C HIS A 286 20.24 3.17 0.17
N ASN A 287 19.59 2.63 1.20
CA ASN A 287 19.53 1.20 1.48
C ASN A 287 18.28 0.61 0.85
N LYS A 288 18.48 -0.36 -0.04
CA LYS A 288 17.39 -1.03 -0.76
C LYS A 288 16.69 -2.12 0.08
N ASP A 289 17.00 -2.25 1.36
CA ASP A 289 16.32 -3.19 2.25
C ASP A 289 15.23 -2.48 3.06
N PRO A 290 13.95 -2.62 2.69
CA PRO A 290 12.83 -1.98 3.37
C PRO A 290 12.61 -2.43 4.82
N TRP A 291 13.18 -3.55 5.26
CA TRP A 291 13.16 -3.98 6.64
C TRP A 291 13.99 -3.10 7.59
N THR A 292 14.80 -2.20 7.04
CA THR A 292 15.54 -1.21 7.83
C THR A 292 14.66 -0.08 8.36
N TRP A 293 13.50 0.16 7.75
CA TRP A 293 12.48 1.06 8.28
C TRP A 293 11.79 0.42 9.49
N THR A 294 11.66 1.16 10.59
CA THR A 294 11.12 0.59 11.83
C THR A 294 10.58 1.64 12.80
N LEU A 295 9.47 1.31 13.45
CA LEU A 295 9.04 2.02 14.68
C LEU A 295 10.00 1.80 15.84
N GLY A 296 10.85 0.77 15.78
CA GLY A 296 11.64 0.32 16.93
C GLY A 296 10.80 -0.42 17.98
N LYS A 297 11.43 -1.40 18.65
CA LYS A 297 10.75 -2.26 19.63
C LYS A 297 10.11 -1.47 20.78
N GLN A 298 10.75 -0.40 21.20
CA GLN A 298 10.26 0.44 22.30
C GLN A 298 8.93 1.11 21.95
N GLN A 299 8.83 1.70 20.76
CA GLN A 299 7.59 2.34 20.30
C GLN A 299 6.51 1.31 20.02
N TYR A 300 6.87 0.16 19.43
CA TYR A 300 5.93 -0.94 19.19
C TYR A 300 5.30 -1.47 20.48
N ASP A 301 6.11 -1.68 21.52
CA ASP A 301 5.60 -2.15 22.82
C ASP A 301 4.70 -1.11 23.49
N TRP A 302 5.09 0.17 23.41
CA TRP A 302 4.28 1.28 23.87
C TRP A 302 2.94 1.34 23.11
N LEU A 303 2.96 1.25 21.79
CA LEU A 303 1.74 1.23 20.94
C LEU A 303 0.83 0.08 21.33
N THR A 304 1.38 -1.11 21.50
CA THR A 304 0.63 -2.31 21.95
C THR A 304 -0.07 -2.05 23.29
N ASN A 305 0.63 -1.45 24.25
CA ASN A 305 0.07 -1.15 25.58
C ASN A 305 -1.02 -0.07 25.50
N VAL A 306 -0.84 0.99 24.70
CA VAL A 306 -1.83 2.04 24.49
C VAL A 306 -3.09 1.46 23.88
N LEU A 307 -2.97 0.69 22.82
CA LEU A 307 -4.12 0.06 22.15
C LEU A 307 -4.86 -0.91 23.08
N LYS A 308 -4.12 -1.75 23.79
CA LYS A 308 -4.66 -2.75 24.72
C LYS A 308 -5.44 -2.11 25.89
N SER A 309 -5.00 -0.97 26.38
CA SER A 309 -5.63 -0.28 27.52
C SER A 309 -6.82 0.60 27.14
N SER A 310 -7.06 0.84 25.84
CA SER A 310 -8.09 1.78 25.38
C SER A 310 -9.41 1.11 25.06
N ASN A 311 -10.48 1.66 25.64
CA ASN A 311 -11.89 1.34 25.32
C ASN A 311 -12.55 2.41 24.42
N ALA A 312 -11.77 3.30 23.81
CA ALA A 312 -12.31 4.34 22.92
C ALA A 312 -13.06 3.70 21.74
N LYS A 313 -14.20 4.29 21.36
CA LYS A 313 -15.04 3.83 20.25
C LYS A 313 -14.35 3.99 18.91
N PHE A 314 -13.59 5.09 18.77
CA PHE A 314 -12.78 5.38 17.59
C PHE A 314 -11.32 5.42 17.99
N LYS A 315 -10.45 4.92 17.16
CA LYS A 315 -9.00 4.95 17.36
C LYS A 315 -8.35 5.43 16.06
N PHE A 316 -7.65 6.52 16.14
CA PHE A 316 -6.99 7.18 15.02
C PHE A 316 -5.49 7.13 15.20
N VAL A 317 -4.79 6.68 14.17
CA VAL A 317 -3.32 6.64 14.11
C VAL A 317 -2.86 7.68 13.09
N PHE A 318 -1.87 8.46 13.47
CA PHE A 318 -1.27 9.53 12.67
C PHE A 318 0.22 9.24 12.52
N MET A 319 0.68 9.20 11.29
CA MET A 319 2.09 9.05 10.96
C MET A 319 2.34 9.64 9.58
N HIS A 320 3.58 10.02 9.30
CA HIS A 320 3.84 10.66 8.02
C HIS A 320 3.69 9.69 6.84
N HIS A 321 4.22 8.46 6.94
CA HIS A 321 4.01 7.40 5.95
C HIS A 321 4.02 6.02 6.59
N ILE A 322 3.44 5.02 5.91
CA ILE A 322 3.48 3.63 6.36
C ILE A 322 4.91 3.08 6.27
N ILE A 323 5.26 2.16 7.16
CA ILE A 323 6.63 1.65 7.29
C ILE A 323 6.90 0.54 6.29
N GLY A 324 8.00 0.70 5.53
CA GLY A 324 8.53 -0.35 4.68
C GLY A 324 7.91 -0.45 3.29
N GLY A 325 7.29 0.58 2.76
CA GLY A 325 6.32 0.50 1.64
C GLY A 325 7.01 0.63 0.31
N SER A 326 7.71 0.94 -0.43
CA SER A 326 7.83 0.88 -1.88
C SER A 326 9.10 0.26 -2.46
N MET A 327 9.04 -0.06 -3.74
CA MET A 327 10.12 -0.71 -4.49
C MET A 327 11.37 0.16 -4.65
N ASP A 328 11.30 1.47 -4.43
CA ASP A 328 12.41 2.42 -4.53
C ASP A 328 13.02 2.79 -3.16
N GLY A 329 12.55 2.16 -2.08
CA GLY A 329 12.98 2.43 -0.71
C GLY A 329 12.27 3.63 -0.07
N ALA A 330 11.35 4.29 -0.77
CA ALA A 330 10.46 5.29 -0.21
C ALA A 330 9.13 4.64 0.19
N ALA A 331 8.57 4.98 1.32
CA ALA A 331 7.36 4.37 1.84
C ALA A 331 6.10 5.05 1.25
N ARG A 332 5.90 4.90 -0.05
CA ARG A 332 4.78 5.50 -0.78
C ARG A 332 3.62 4.52 -0.92
N GLY A 333 2.40 5.05 -1.06
CA GLY A 333 1.18 4.27 -1.25
C GLY A 333 0.51 3.85 0.06
N GLY A 334 -0.63 3.19 -0.05
CA GLY A 334 -1.51 2.85 1.07
C GLY A 334 -1.77 1.35 1.20
N VAL A 335 -3.01 0.93 0.98
CA VAL A 335 -3.48 -0.45 1.17
C VAL A 335 -2.65 -1.47 0.37
N GLU A 336 -2.25 -1.13 -0.84
CA GLU A 336 -1.47 -2.01 -1.73
C GLU A 336 -0.11 -2.41 -1.12
N LEU A 337 0.46 -1.53 -0.29
CA LEU A 337 1.75 -1.76 0.37
C LEU A 337 1.61 -2.25 1.81
N SER A 338 0.42 -2.21 2.36
CA SER A 338 0.18 -2.49 3.78
C SER A 338 0.43 -3.95 4.19
N SER A 339 0.58 -4.88 3.24
CA SER A 339 0.90 -6.29 3.50
C SER A 339 2.40 -6.55 3.71
N PHE A 340 3.28 -5.57 3.44
CA PHE A 340 4.72 -5.80 3.38
C PHE A 340 5.47 -5.32 4.62
N TYR A 341 6.64 -5.95 4.84
CA TYR A 341 7.68 -5.60 5.80
C TYR A 341 7.16 -5.48 7.24
N GLU A 342 7.66 -4.54 8.02
CA GLU A 342 7.25 -4.37 9.41
C GLU A 342 5.74 -4.09 9.56
N TRP A 343 5.12 -3.47 8.55
CA TRP A 343 3.71 -3.15 8.57
C TRP A 343 2.80 -4.36 8.44
N GLY A 344 3.01 -5.22 7.44
CA GLY A 344 2.13 -6.37 7.13
C GLY A 344 2.82 -7.74 7.19
N GLY A 345 4.13 -7.79 7.41
CA GLY A 345 4.87 -9.01 7.71
C GLY A 345 5.46 -9.74 6.51
N SER A 346 5.04 -9.44 5.29
CA SER A 346 5.49 -10.15 4.10
C SER A 346 6.69 -9.45 3.45
N ASN A 347 7.59 -10.22 2.86
CA ASN A 347 8.57 -9.73 1.89
C ASN A 347 7.89 -9.39 0.56
N ILE A 348 8.56 -8.63 -0.31
CA ILE A 348 8.02 -8.28 -1.64
C ILE A 348 7.80 -9.52 -2.53
N ASP A 349 8.50 -10.62 -2.28
CA ASP A 349 8.32 -11.89 -2.96
C ASP A 349 7.14 -12.73 -2.41
N GLY A 350 6.38 -12.18 -1.45
CA GLY A 350 5.22 -12.81 -0.83
C GLY A 350 5.54 -13.81 0.28
N THR A 351 6.81 -14.06 0.58
CA THR A 351 7.18 -14.88 1.74
C THR A 351 6.97 -14.10 3.04
N TYR A 352 6.56 -14.80 4.11
CA TYR A 352 6.39 -14.16 5.40
C TYR A 352 7.76 -14.00 6.10
N GLY A 353 8.22 -12.76 6.25
CA GLY A 353 9.53 -12.43 6.80
C GLY A 353 9.52 -11.92 8.24
N PHE A 354 8.34 -11.61 8.79
CA PHE A 354 8.22 -10.85 10.03
C PHE A 354 8.91 -11.50 11.25
N THR A 355 8.68 -12.78 11.49
CA THR A 355 9.26 -13.47 12.64
C THR A 355 10.78 -13.50 12.61
N GLN A 356 11.36 -13.56 11.42
CA GLN A 356 12.83 -13.52 11.23
C GLN A 356 13.37 -12.09 11.41
N GLN A 357 12.69 -11.11 10.83
CA GLN A 357 13.15 -9.72 10.80
C GLN A 357 12.80 -8.94 12.10
N ARG A 358 11.75 -9.37 12.79
CA ARG A 358 11.27 -8.75 14.05
C ARG A 358 11.13 -9.78 15.18
N PRO A 359 12.24 -10.43 15.57
CA PRO A 359 12.19 -11.43 16.63
C PRO A 359 11.70 -10.78 17.95
N GLY A 360 10.75 -11.44 18.61
CA GLY A 360 10.16 -10.95 19.86
C GLY A 360 9.07 -9.88 19.71
N TRP A 361 8.66 -9.52 18.49
CA TRP A 361 7.43 -8.78 18.24
C TRP A 361 6.26 -9.77 18.12
N ALA A 362 5.09 -9.39 18.62
CA ALA A 362 3.96 -10.31 18.64
C ALA A 362 3.34 -10.55 17.25
N MET A 363 3.25 -9.49 16.44
CA MET A 363 2.64 -9.50 15.11
C MET A 363 3.00 -8.26 14.32
N PRO A 364 2.78 -8.23 12.99
CA PRO A 364 2.90 -7.02 12.17
C PRO A 364 2.05 -5.86 12.70
N ILE A 365 2.47 -4.63 12.37
CA ILE A 365 1.78 -3.42 12.85
C ILE A 365 0.32 -3.41 12.37
N GLN A 366 0.06 -3.71 11.11
CA GLN A 366 -1.32 -3.77 10.57
C GLN A 366 -2.21 -4.73 11.37
N ASP A 367 -1.71 -5.93 11.67
CA ASP A 367 -2.47 -6.92 12.44
C ASP A 367 -2.74 -6.42 13.87
N LEU A 368 -1.77 -5.74 14.47
CA LEU A 368 -1.93 -5.10 15.78
C LEU A 368 -3.04 -4.02 15.76
N LEU A 369 -3.03 -3.17 14.73
CA LEU A 369 -4.05 -2.13 14.58
C LEU A 369 -5.44 -2.73 14.38
N LEU A 370 -5.55 -3.77 13.55
CA LEU A 370 -6.79 -4.50 13.31
C LEU A 370 -7.28 -5.23 14.57
N GLN A 371 -6.39 -5.90 15.29
CA GLN A 371 -6.72 -6.61 16.53
C GLN A 371 -7.37 -5.70 17.55
N TYR A 372 -6.92 -4.46 17.66
CA TYR A 372 -7.45 -3.49 18.63
C TYR A 372 -8.48 -2.53 18.03
N GLY A 373 -8.96 -2.79 16.81
CA GLY A 373 -10.06 -2.06 16.18
C GLY A 373 -9.71 -0.60 15.90
N VAL A 374 -8.52 -0.33 15.36
CA VAL A 374 -8.17 1.00 14.86
C VAL A 374 -9.09 1.36 13.71
N THR A 375 -9.64 2.57 13.74
CA THR A 375 -10.63 3.06 12.80
C THR A 375 -10.00 3.55 11.51
N ALA A 376 -8.92 4.35 11.63
CA ALA A 376 -8.22 4.91 10.49
C ALA A 376 -6.73 5.16 10.82
N VAL A 377 -5.90 4.98 9.81
CA VAL A 377 -4.51 5.47 9.73
C VAL A 377 -4.50 6.66 8.81
N PHE A 378 -4.08 7.81 9.32
CA PHE A 378 -3.84 9.02 8.54
C PHE A 378 -2.35 9.10 8.22
N HIS A 379 -2.04 9.32 6.95
CA HIS A 379 -0.67 9.47 6.46
C HIS A 379 -0.60 10.58 5.40
N GLY A 380 0.57 11.11 5.18
CA GLY A 380 0.92 12.09 4.15
C GLY A 380 1.93 11.53 3.18
N HIS A 381 2.94 12.34 2.80
CA HIS A 381 4.07 11.97 1.96
C HIS A 381 3.78 11.95 0.45
N ASP A 382 2.59 11.58 0.02
CA ASP A 382 2.23 11.46 -1.39
C ASP A 382 1.49 12.69 -1.93
N HIS A 383 1.18 13.66 -1.07
CA HIS A 383 0.67 15.01 -1.38
C HIS A 383 -0.73 15.04 -2.02
N LEU A 384 -1.47 13.95 -2.00
CA LEU A 384 -2.80 13.81 -2.61
C LEU A 384 -3.84 13.53 -1.53
N TYR A 385 -5.11 13.70 -1.88
CA TYR A 385 -6.17 13.08 -1.12
C TYR A 385 -6.39 11.66 -1.63
N VAL A 386 -6.20 10.66 -0.78
CA VAL A 386 -6.57 9.28 -1.12
C VAL A 386 -7.29 8.64 0.06
N LYS A 387 -8.49 8.12 -0.18
CA LYS A 387 -9.21 7.31 0.78
C LYS A 387 -9.26 5.87 0.29
N GLN A 388 -8.65 4.98 1.05
CA GLN A 388 -8.66 3.55 0.76
C GLN A 388 -9.29 2.76 1.90
N VAL A 389 -9.75 1.57 1.59
CA VAL A 389 -10.34 0.64 2.56
C VAL A 389 -9.59 -0.67 2.47
N LEU A 390 -9.00 -1.08 3.58
CA LEU A 390 -8.58 -2.47 3.72
C LEU A 390 -9.85 -3.29 3.96
N ASP A 391 -10.28 -4.06 2.96
CA ASP A 391 -11.51 -4.82 2.97
C ASP A 391 -11.26 -6.26 3.44
N SER A 392 -12.23 -6.88 4.07
CA SER A 392 -12.25 -8.31 4.36
C SER A 392 -12.77 -9.07 3.13
N ASN A 393 -11.89 -9.32 2.15
CA ASN A 393 -12.15 -10.23 1.03
C ASN A 393 -13.32 -9.86 0.11
N GLY A 394 -13.49 -8.56 -0.21
CA GLY A 394 -14.54 -8.11 -1.10
C GLY A 394 -15.95 -8.14 -0.50
N ASN A 395 -16.08 -8.33 0.81
CA ASN A 395 -17.38 -8.36 1.51
C ASN A 395 -17.95 -6.96 1.78
N GLY A 396 -17.23 -5.90 1.41
CA GLY A 396 -17.63 -4.52 1.64
C GLY A 396 -17.61 -4.09 3.12
N VAL A 397 -17.07 -4.91 4.02
CA VAL A 397 -16.89 -4.58 5.44
C VAL A 397 -15.51 -3.94 5.63
N PRO A 398 -15.43 -2.64 5.95
CA PRO A 398 -14.14 -1.98 6.17
C PRO A 398 -13.42 -2.61 7.36
N ARG A 399 -12.18 -3.05 7.15
CA ARG A 399 -11.30 -3.53 8.23
C ARG A 399 -10.51 -2.39 8.84
N LEU A 400 -9.97 -1.51 8.00
CA LEU A 400 -9.17 -0.36 8.38
C LEU A 400 -9.24 0.67 7.25
N ILE A 401 -9.34 1.95 7.59
CA ILE A 401 -9.23 3.03 6.62
C ILE A 401 -7.78 3.49 6.56
N TYR A 402 -7.24 3.59 5.34
CA TYR A 402 -6.02 4.32 5.04
C TYR A 402 -6.40 5.64 4.40
N GLN A 403 -6.05 6.74 5.05
CA GLN A 403 -6.39 8.09 4.64
C GLN A 403 -5.11 8.88 4.38
N GLU A 404 -4.74 9.01 3.12
CA GLU A 404 -3.72 9.96 2.68
C GLU A 404 -4.27 11.37 2.80
N VAL A 405 -3.52 12.24 3.47
CA VAL A 405 -3.89 13.62 3.76
C VAL A 405 -3.32 14.53 2.66
N PRO A 406 -4.14 15.35 2.01
CA PRO A 406 -3.67 16.19 0.90
C PRO A 406 -2.71 17.28 1.38
N GLN A 407 -1.72 17.61 0.54
CA GLN A 407 -0.83 18.74 0.78
C GLN A 407 -1.63 20.07 0.87
N PRO A 408 -1.48 20.88 1.94
CA PRO A 408 -2.29 22.08 2.15
C PRO A 408 -1.77 23.29 1.36
N SER A 409 -0.54 23.21 0.87
CA SER A 409 0.28 24.35 0.47
C SER A 409 0.63 24.40 -1.02
N ARG A 410 0.10 23.47 -1.82
CA ARG A 410 0.38 23.40 -3.26
C ARG A 410 -0.87 23.06 -4.03
N SER A 411 -1.22 23.90 -5.03
CA SER A 411 -2.37 23.67 -5.89
C SER A 411 -2.08 22.56 -6.91
N ASN A 412 -3.02 21.62 -7.05
CA ASN A 412 -3.12 20.67 -8.17
C ASN A 412 -1.97 19.67 -8.36
N GLN A 413 -1.58 18.95 -7.33
CA GLN A 413 -0.86 17.69 -7.53
C GLN A 413 -1.73 16.78 -8.42
N ALA A 414 -1.18 16.31 -9.54
CA ALA A 414 -1.97 15.53 -10.50
C ALA A 414 -2.33 14.14 -9.94
N ILE A 415 -3.56 13.67 -10.16
CA ILE A 415 -4.01 12.32 -9.76
C ILE A 415 -3.12 11.22 -10.35
N THR A 416 -2.57 11.44 -11.56
CA THR A 416 -1.63 10.51 -12.21
C THR A 416 -0.39 10.22 -11.35
N THR A 417 0.01 11.15 -10.49
CA THR A 417 1.10 10.95 -9.54
C THR A 417 0.74 9.89 -8.49
N GLY A 418 -0.50 9.86 -8.01
CA GLY A 418 -0.97 8.83 -7.09
C GLY A 418 -0.89 7.42 -7.68
N ILE A 419 -1.22 7.25 -8.96
CA ILE A 419 -1.09 5.96 -9.65
C ILE A 419 0.39 5.53 -9.71
N ILE A 420 1.32 6.47 -9.99
CA ILE A 420 2.76 6.20 -9.98
C ILE A 420 3.25 5.80 -8.58
N TYR A 421 2.66 6.36 -7.53
CA TYR A 421 2.97 6.03 -6.14
C TYR A 421 2.34 4.73 -5.64
N GLY A 422 1.56 4.03 -6.48
CA GLY A 422 1.04 2.71 -6.16
C GLY A 422 -0.42 2.68 -5.68
N TYR A 423 -1.15 3.81 -5.74
CA TYR A 423 -2.58 3.84 -5.41
C TYR A 423 -3.41 3.32 -6.60
N HIS A 424 -3.87 2.09 -6.51
CA HIS A 424 -4.69 1.44 -7.54
C HIS A 424 -6.14 1.26 -7.13
N THR A 425 -6.44 1.48 -5.85
CA THR A 425 -7.80 1.35 -5.29
C THR A 425 -8.18 2.61 -4.52
N GLY A 426 -9.47 2.79 -4.27
CA GLY A 426 -9.99 3.87 -3.44
C GLY A 426 -10.44 5.09 -4.21
N VAL A 427 -10.53 6.22 -3.50
CA VAL A 427 -11.00 7.51 -4.03
C VAL A 427 -9.84 8.49 -3.98
N LEU A 428 -9.45 9.01 -5.13
CA LEU A 428 -8.32 9.94 -5.30
C LEU A 428 -8.82 11.31 -5.73
N TYR A 429 -8.27 12.37 -5.14
CA TYR A 429 -8.45 13.76 -5.56
C TYR A 429 -7.12 14.52 -5.52
N PRO A 430 -6.96 15.54 -6.36
CA PRO A 430 -5.77 16.40 -6.30
C PRO A 430 -5.74 17.23 -5.00
N SER A 431 -4.54 17.70 -4.58
CA SER A 431 -4.43 18.73 -3.54
C SER A 431 -5.00 20.08 -4.08
N SER A 432 -5.18 21.12 -3.33
CA SER A 432 -4.81 21.40 -1.95
C SER A 432 -6.01 21.34 -1.01
N GLY A 433 -5.73 21.33 0.29
CA GLY A 433 -6.76 21.41 1.31
C GLY A 433 -6.36 20.71 2.61
N HIS A 434 -7.34 20.39 3.44
CA HIS A 434 -7.16 19.66 4.69
C HIS A 434 -8.29 18.64 4.89
N ILE A 435 -8.15 17.77 5.86
CA ILE A 435 -9.21 16.85 6.27
C ILE A 435 -9.81 17.36 7.58
N ARG A 436 -11.13 17.56 7.59
CA ARG A 436 -11.90 17.81 8.80
C ARG A 436 -12.59 16.53 9.24
N VAL A 437 -12.41 16.13 10.49
CA VAL A 437 -13.07 14.98 11.09
C VAL A 437 -14.01 15.44 12.19
N THR A 438 -15.28 15.08 12.06
CA THR A 438 -16.29 15.32 13.12
C THR A 438 -16.65 14.01 13.78
N VAL A 439 -16.32 13.88 15.07
CA VAL A 439 -16.62 12.71 15.89
C VAL A 439 -17.86 12.99 16.72
N SER A 440 -18.83 12.09 16.62
CA SER A 440 -20.04 12.07 17.45
C SER A 440 -20.09 10.78 18.28
N PRO A 441 -21.03 10.62 19.22
CA PRO A 441 -21.15 9.37 19.99
C PRO A 441 -21.39 8.12 19.15
N THR A 442 -21.88 8.26 17.92
CA THR A 442 -22.32 7.17 17.05
C THR A 442 -21.58 7.10 15.72
N SER A 443 -20.81 8.12 15.37
CA SER A 443 -20.13 8.15 14.07
C SER A 443 -18.92 9.08 14.06
N ALA A 444 -17.99 8.80 13.14
CA ALA A 444 -16.94 9.72 12.72
C ALA A 444 -17.16 10.07 11.24
N LYS A 445 -17.34 11.36 10.93
CA LYS A 445 -17.48 11.89 9.58
C LYS A 445 -16.19 12.54 9.15
N PHE A 446 -15.74 12.22 7.93
CA PHE A 446 -14.50 12.72 7.32
C PHE A 446 -14.87 13.56 6.11
N ASP A 447 -14.43 14.81 6.09
CA ASP A 447 -14.66 15.75 4.99
C ASP A 447 -13.31 16.18 4.40
N TYR A 448 -13.10 16.01 3.09
CA TYR A 448 -12.01 16.67 2.37
C TYR A 448 -12.43 18.09 2.00
N VAL A 449 -11.82 19.07 2.63
CA VAL A 449 -12.10 20.51 2.44
C VAL A 449 -11.01 21.11 1.55
N ARG A 450 -11.43 21.73 0.43
CA ARG A 450 -10.51 22.29 -0.56
C ARG A 450 -9.95 23.66 -0.13
N GLY A 451 -8.63 23.82 -0.26
CA GLY A 451 -7.94 25.09 -0.16
C GLY A 451 -7.64 25.64 -1.57
N VAL A 452 -8.45 26.60 -2.06
CA VAL A 452 -8.33 27.13 -3.42
C VAL A 452 -8.13 28.62 -3.40
N ILE A 453 -7.15 29.11 -4.15
CA ILE A 453 -6.91 30.55 -4.34
C ILE A 453 -7.49 31.05 -5.68
N ALA A 454 -7.80 32.32 -5.76
CA ALA A 454 -8.44 32.93 -6.94
C ALA A 454 -7.63 32.79 -8.24
N THR A 455 -6.31 32.64 -8.13
CA THR A 455 -5.38 32.47 -9.25
C THR A 455 -5.24 31.02 -9.72
N ASP A 456 -5.83 30.05 -9.01
CA ASP A 456 -5.81 28.65 -9.41
C ASP A 456 -6.77 28.40 -10.60
N THR A 457 -6.18 28.45 -11.80
CA THR A 457 -6.92 28.26 -13.05
C THR A 457 -7.40 26.82 -13.27
N SER A 458 -6.77 25.85 -12.63
CA SER A 458 -7.14 24.43 -12.75
C SER A 458 -8.37 24.13 -11.90
N ALA A 459 -8.44 24.65 -10.68
CA ALA A 459 -9.61 24.55 -9.84
C ALA A 459 -10.82 25.26 -10.49
N SER A 460 -10.60 26.45 -11.05
CA SER A 460 -11.64 27.21 -11.77
C SER A 460 -12.21 26.43 -12.97
N LYS A 461 -11.38 25.70 -13.69
CA LYS A 461 -11.81 24.86 -14.81
C LYS A 461 -12.60 23.63 -14.36
N SER A 462 -12.33 23.08 -13.19
CA SER A 462 -13.04 21.94 -12.60
C SER A 462 -14.28 22.34 -11.80
N GLY A 463 -14.57 23.65 -11.65
CA GLY A 463 -15.70 24.15 -10.85
C GLY A 463 -15.51 24.02 -9.34
N VAL A 464 -14.29 23.74 -8.86
CA VAL A 464 -13.98 23.62 -7.44
C VAL A 464 -13.76 25.02 -6.84
N VAL A 465 -14.39 25.29 -5.71
CA VAL A 465 -14.26 26.58 -4.99
C VAL A 465 -13.60 26.39 -3.63
N ASN A 466 -13.04 27.48 -3.10
CA ASN A 466 -12.44 27.47 -1.77
C ASN A 466 -13.45 27.06 -0.69
N ASN A 467 -13.00 26.32 0.31
CA ASN A 467 -13.79 25.81 1.44
C ASN A 467 -14.91 24.84 1.04
N GLN A 468 -14.84 24.28 -0.19
CA GLN A 468 -15.79 23.25 -0.64
C GLN A 468 -15.41 21.91 -0.04
N VAL A 469 -16.40 21.17 0.46
CA VAL A 469 -16.25 19.74 0.76
C VAL A 469 -16.27 18.97 -0.56
N GLN A 470 -15.09 18.51 -1.00
CA GLN A 470 -14.90 17.78 -2.25
C GLN A 470 -15.40 16.35 -2.14
N TYR A 471 -15.16 15.72 -0.98
CA TYR A 471 -15.55 14.35 -0.71
C TYR A 471 -15.88 14.20 0.78
N SER A 472 -16.80 13.30 1.09
CA SER A 472 -17.21 13.04 2.46
C SER A 472 -17.61 11.59 2.64
N TYR A 473 -17.24 11.00 3.77
CA TYR A 473 -17.72 9.68 4.18
C TYR A 473 -17.88 9.62 5.70
N THR A 474 -18.65 8.64 6.16
CA THR A 474 -18.95 8.46 7.59
C THR A 474 -18.72 7.01 8.00
N LEU A 475 -18.09 6.81 9.13
CA LEU A 475 -17.91 5.51 9.78
C LEU A 475 -18.76 5.47 11.04
N SER A 476 -19.53 4.41 11.24
CA SER A 476 -20.31 4.22 12.45
C SER A 476 -19.44 3.71 13.60
N ALA A 477 -19.76 4.12 14.82
CA ALA A 477 -19.14 3.54 16.01
C ALA A 477 -19.45 2.04 16.10
N PRO A 478 -18.50 1.20 16.53
CA PRO A 478 -18.77 -0.20 16.79
C PRO A 478 -19.91 -0.37 17.81
N THR A 479 -20.86 -1.25 17.51
CA THR A 479 -21.97 -1.61 18.37
C THR A 479 -22.01 -3.11 18.60
N SER A 480 -22.85 -3.59 19.52
CA SER A 480 -23.07 -5.04 19.70
C SER A 480 -23.63 -5.71 18.43
N ALA A 481 -24.25 -4.94 17.54
CA ALA A 481 -24.73 -5.38 16.24
C ALA A 481 -23.67 -5.27 15.12
N SER A 482 -22.45 -4.80 15.41
CA SER A 482 -21.37 -4.77 14.41
C SER A 482 -20.89 -6.19 14.13
N LEU A 483 -20.61 -6.46 12.87
CA LEU A 483 -20.05 -7.76 12.41
C LEU A 483 -18.69 -8.05 13.05
N PRO A 484 -18.29 -9.31 13.16
CA PRO A 484 -16.91 -9.66 13.51
C PRO A 484 -15.95 -9.11 12.46
N LEU A 485 -14.74 -8.75 12.86
CA LEU A 485 -13.67 -8.32 11.97
C LEU A 485 -12.54 -9.37 12.02
N ILE A 486 -12.27 -10.04 10.88
CA ILE A 486 -11.14 -10.95 10.74
C ILE A 486 -9.89 -10.10 10.46
N TYR A 487 -8.90 -10.11 11.35
CA TYR A 487 -7.64 -9.39 11.16
C TYR A 487 -6.47 -10.31 10.76
N THR A 488 -6.54 -11.61 11.10
CA THR A 488 -5.59 -12.61 10.60
C THR A 488 -6.37 -13.67 9.82
N GLU A 489 -6.04 -13.80 8.55
CA GLU A 489 -6.63 -14.82 7.67
C GLU A 489 -5.90 -16.16 7.81
N PRO A 490 -6.57 -17.29 7.61
CA PRO A 490 -5.90 -18.58 7.55
C PRO A 490 -4.94 -18.63 6.34
N ILE A 491 -3.74 -19.20 6.57
CA ILE A 491 -2.67 -19.23 5.58
C ILE A 491 -2.70 -20.58 4.85
N ARG A 492 -2.51 -20.55 3.52
CA ARG A 492 -2.36 -21.75 2.69
C ARG A 492 -1.15 -22.59 3.13
N GLN A 493 -1.23 -23.92 3.00
CA GLN A 493 -0.19 -24.84 3.41
C GLN A 493 0.06 -25.92 2.36
N ALA A 494 1.31 -26.38 2.28
CA ALA A 494 1.70 -27.54 1.49
C ALA A 494 2.38 -28.55 2.42
N VAL A 495 1.86 -29.77 2.49
CA VAL A 495 2.35 -30.80 3.42
C VAL A 495 2.48 -32.15 2.74
N SER A 496 3.27 -33.06 3.34
CA SER A 496 3.26 -34.47 2.97
C SER A 496 2.10 -35.19 3.66
N ALA A 497 1.61 -36.30 3.07
CA ALA A 497 0.66 -37.18 3.74
C ALA A 497 1.19 -37.62 5.11
N GLY A 498 0.33 -37.59 6.13
CA GLY A 498 0.70 -37.87 7.52
C GLY A 498 1.13 -36.66 8.34
N SER A 499 1.22 -35.48 7.75
CA SER A 499 1.61 -34.24 8.45
C SER A 499 0.48 -33.65 9.31
N ASN A 500 0.85 -33.01 10.41
CA ASN A 500 -0.05 -32.14 11.17
C ASN A 500 -0.31 -30.85 10.41
N VAL A 501 -1.55 -30.44 10.32
CA VAL A 501 -2.02 -29.18 9.72
C VAL A 501 -2.77 -28.38 10.76
N SER A 502 -2.52 -27.07 10.83
CA SER A 502 -3.27 -26.15 11.70
C SER A 502 -3.62 -24.89 10.94
N PHE A 503 -4.91 -24.63 10.77
CA PHE A 503 -5.43 -23.34 10.31
C PHE A 503 -5.92 -22.54 11.50
N SER A 504 -5.69 -21.23 11.49
CA SER A 504 -6.16 -20.33 12.55
C SER A 504 -6.68 -19.02 11.95
N VAL A 505 -7.56 -18.37 12.68
CA VAL A 505 -8.11 -17.05 12.35
C VAL A 505 -7.99 -16.13 13.56
N GLY A 506 -7.57 -14.89 13.33
CA GLY A 506 -7.60 -13.82 14.31
C GLY A 506 -8.85 -12.95 14.10
N VAL A 507 -9.59 -12.67 15.18
CA VAL A 507 -10.88 -11.94 15.10
C VAL A 507 -10.98 -10.91 16.19
N THR A 508 -11.41 -9.68 15.81
CA THR A 508 -11.89 -8.68 16.77
C THR A 508 -13.42 -8.55 16.65
N SER A 509 -14.10 -8.42 17.77
CA SER A 509 -15.56 -8.41 17.79
C SER A 509 -16.08 -7.72 19.05
N PRO A 510 -17.17 -6.92 18.98
CA PRO A 510 -17.79 -6.31 20.15
C PRO A 510 -18.53 -7.34 21.03
N THR A 511 -18.83 -8.51 20.52
CA THR A 511 -19.51 -9.61 21.23
C THR A 511 -18.84 -10.94 20.98
N ALA A 512 -19.11 -11.95 21.81
CA ALA A 512 -18.53 -13.28 21.65
C ALA A 512 -18.82 -13.87 20.27
N CYS A 513 -17.81 -14.54 19.68
CA CYS A 513 -17.90 -15.18 18.39
C CYS A 513 -18.05 -16.69 18.49
N THR A 514 -18.75 -17.26 17.54
CA THR A 514 -18.73 -18.70 17.22
C THR A 514 -18.06 -18.90 15.86
N TYR A 515 -17.46 -20.06 15.68
CA TYR A 515 -16.67 -20.40 14.48
C TYR A 515 -17.23 -21.67 13.84
N GLN A 516 -17.11 -21.77 12.53
CA GLN A 516 -17.40 -23.01 11.79
C GLN A 516 -16.44 -23.09 10.60
N TRP A 517 -15.49 -24.00 10.68
CA TRP A 517 -14.61 -24.31 9.55
C TRP A 517 -15.32 -25.15 8.50
N SER A 518 -14.96 -24.94 7.25
CA SER A 518 -15.43 -25.69 6.08
C SER A 518 -14.25 -26.09 5.20
N LYS A 519 -14.43 -27.17 4.46
CA LYS A 519 -13.53 -27.60 3.38
C LYS A 519 -14.33 -27.62 2.09
N ASP A 520 -13.84 -26.94 1.06
CA ASP A 520 -14.49 -26.81 -0.25
C ASP A 520 -15.98 -26.36 -0.13
N GLY A 521 -16.25 -25.45 0.82
CA GLY A 521 -17.59 -24.95 1.14
C GLY A 521 -18.46 -25.90 2.00
N VAL A 522 -17.99 -27.10 2.33
CA VAL A 522 -18.74 -28.07 3.17
C VAL A 522 -18.30 -27.93 4.63
N PRO A 523 -19.21 -27.64 5.58
CA PRO A 523 -18.89 -27.53 6.99
C PRO A 523 -18.25 -28.80 7.58
N ILE A 524 -17.16 -28.61 8.32
CA ILE A 524 -16.44 -29.70 9.01
C ILE A 524 -17.06 -29.89 10.39
N LYS A 525 -17.63 -31.05 10.64
CA LYS A 525 -18.29 -31.34 11.91
C LYS A 525 -17.35 -31.23 13.10
N GLY A 526 -17.71 -30.37 14.07
CA GLY A 526 -16.96 -30.18 15.30
C GLY A 526 -15.78 -29.19 15.20
N ALA A 527 -15.52 -28.65 14.03
CA ALA A 527 -14.48 -27.62 13.84
C ALA A 527 -15.03 -26.23 14.15
N THR A 528 -15.17 -25.91 15.44
CA THR A 528 -15.88 -24.73 15.97
C THR A 528 -15.01 -23.83 16.84
N SER A 529 -13.68 -23.95 16.75
CA SER A 529 -12.72 -23.08 17.44
C SER A 529 -12.07 -22.09 16.46
N SER A 530 -11.41 -21.06 16.98
CA SER A 530 -10.62 -20.12 16.17
C SER A 530 -9.43 -20.77 15.46
N ALA A 531 -9.06 -21.99 15.88
CA ALA A 531 -8.08 -22.82 15.18
C ALA A 531 -8.68 -24.18 14.86
N TYR A 532 -8.30 -24.75 13.71
CA TYR A 532 -8.65 -26.10 13.29
C TYR A 532 -7.38 -26.90 12.99
N THR A 533 -7.14 -27.96 13.78
CA THR A 533 -5.93 -28.79 13.69
C THR A 533 -6.32 -30.23 13.39
N PHE A 534 -5.61 -30.87 12.45
CA PHE A 534 -5.85 -32.27 12.05
C PHE A 534 -4.57 -32.86 11.44
N VAL A 535 -4.58 -34.19 11.25
CA VAL A 535 -3.53 -34.89 10.49
C VAL A 535 -4.03 -35.14 9.07
N ALA A 536 -3.33 -34.61 8.07
CA ALA A 536 -3.62 -34.83 6.66
C ALA A 536 -3.05 -36.22 6.23
N THR A 537 -3.79 -37.29 6.46
CA THR A 537 -3.31 -38.67 6.27
C THR A 537 -3.07 -39.01 4.81
N ASP A 538 -3.80 -38.38 3.89
CA ASP A 538 -3.72 -38.62 2.45
C ASP A 538 -4.20 -37.40 1.64
N THR A 539 -4.22 -37.53 0.32
CA THR A 539 -4.59 -36.46 -0.61
C THR A 539 -6.05 -36.03 -0.56
N THR A 540 -6.94 -36.79 0.09
CA THR A 540 -8.36 -36.39 0.24
C THR A 540 -8.52 -35.18 1.17
N PHE A 541 -7.52 -34.89 1.98
CA PHE A 541 -7.47 -33.67 2.82
C PHE A 541 -7.13 -32.41 2.04
N ALA A 542 -6.58 -32.51 0.83
CA ALA A 542 -6.34 -31.33 0.00
C ALA A 542 -7.65 -30.62 -0.34
N GLY A 543 -7.62 -29.29 -0.41
CA GLY A 543 -8.79 -28.46 -0.70
C GLY A 543 -8.72 -27.07 -0.07
N ASN A 544 -9.75 -26.28 -0.28
CA ASN A 544 -9.91 -24.93 0.27
C ASN A 544 -10.54 -25.00 1.67
N TYR A 545 -9.82 -24.49 2.65
CA TYR A 545 -10.31 -24.34 4.02
C TYR A 545 -10.67 -22.90 4.28
N ALA A 546 -11.87 -22.68 4.85
CA ALA A 546 -12.33 -21.35 5.26
C ALA A 546 -13.09 -21.46 6.58
N VAL A 547 -13.19 -20.36 7.32
CA VAL A 547 -13.96 -20.29 8.56
C VAL A 547 -15.03 -19.22 8.48
N SER A 548 -16.26 -19.57 8.83
CA SER A 548 -17.32 -18.61 9.10
C SER A 548 -17.30 -18.23 10.57
N VAL A 549 -17.25 -16.93 10.84
CA VAL A 549 -17.22 -16.33 12.17
C VAL A 549 -18.52 -15.57 12.40
N THR A 550 -19.25 -15.92 13.43
CA THR A 550 -20.58 -15.36 13.72
C THR A 550 -20.60 -14.74 15.11
N ASN A 551 -21.12 -13.53 15.21
CA ASN A 551 -21.45 -12.86 16.45
C ASN A 551 -22.93 -12.40 16.45
N GLN A 552 -23.31 -11.56 17.43
CA GLN A 552 -24.69 -11.01 17.52
C GLN A 552 -25.06 -10.14 16.31
N GLY A 553 -24.09 -9.51 15.65
CA GLY A 553 -24.30 -8.65 14.48
C GLY A 553 -24.46 -9.43 13.17
N GLY A 554 -24.01 -10.69 13.10
CA GLY A 554 -24.06 -11.51 11.90
C GLY A 554 -22.82 -12.35 11.68
N THR A 555 -22.61 -12.78 10.43
CA THR A 555 -21.54 -13.71 10.03
C THR A 555 -20.64 -13.09 8.98
N VAL A 556 -19.33 -13.29 9.13
CA VAL A 556 -18.31 -13.04 8.11
C VAL A 556 -17.56 -14.32 7.83
N SER A 557 -17.01 -14.47 6.63
CA SER A 557 -16.19 -15.64 6.26
C SER A 557 -14.77 -15.20 5.93
N SER A 558 -13.79 -16.05 6.28
CA SER A 558 -12.41 -15.85 5.89
C SER A 558 -12.21 -16.08 4.39
N SER A 559 -11.03 -15.64 3.89
CA SER A 559 -10.46 -16.14 2.63
C SER A 559 -10.29 -17.65 2.67
N ASN A 560 -10.20 -18.24 1.48
CA ASN A 560 -9.82 -19.64 1.34
C ASN A 560 -8.31 -19.82 1.61
N ALA A 561 -7.98 -20.69 2.56
CA ALA A 561 -6.63 -21.18 2.76
C ALA A 561 -6.50 -22.55 2.09
N TYR A 562 -5.69 -22.61 1.05
CA TYR A 562 -5.53 -23.83 0.30
C TYR A 562 -4.55 -24.81 0.97
N LEU A 563 -4.96 -26.06 1.18
CA LEU A 563 -4.11 -27.16 1.61
C LEU A 563 -3.73 -28.02 0.41
N SER A 564 -2.44 -28.12 0.12
CA SER A 564 -1.86 -29.11 -0.79
C SER A 564 -1.30 -30.28 0.01
N VAL A 565 -1.61 -31.51 -0.37
CA VAL A 565 -1.03 -32.71 0.24
C VAL A 565 -0.25 -33.51 -0.82
N ALA A 566 1.03 -33.75 -0.57
CA ALA A 566 1.91 -34.46 -1.51
C ALA A 566 1.40 -35.84 -1.84
N GLY A 567 1.29 -36.17 -3.13
CA GLY A 567 0.79 -37.44 -3.67
C GLY A 567 0.06 -37.26 -4.99
N ASN A 568 -0.57 -36.11 -5.26
CA ASN A 568 -1.18 -35.78 -6.55
C ASN A 568 -1.28 -34.23 -6.68
N GLN A 569 -0.15 -33.56 -6.54
CA GLN A 569 -0.07 -32.10 -6.58
C GLN A 569 -0.53 -31.54 -7.92
N GLY A 570 -1.32 -30.49 -7.85
CA GLY A 570 -1.66 -29.68 -9.01
C GLY A 570 -0.40 -29.18 -9.71
N ARG A 571 -0.42 -29.17 -11.03
CA ARG A 571 0.69 -28.72 -11.87
C ARG A 571 0.21 -28.28 -13.24
N LEU A 572 1.00 -27.44 -13.87
CA LEU A 572 0.83 -27.11 -15.28
C LEU A 572 1.25 -28.32 -16.13
N ILE A 573 0.34 -28.80 -17.00
CA ILE A 573 0.60 -30.00 -17.79
C ILE A 573 0.52 -29.79 -19.30
N ASN A 574 0.09 -28.62 -19.77
CA ASN A 574 -0.06 -28.35 -21.21
C ASN A 574 0.00 -26.85 -21.52
N LEU A 575 0.53 -26.56 -22.73
CA LEU A 575 0.24 -25.32 -23.48
C LEU A 575 -0.12 -25.68 -24.92
N SER A 576 -1.17 -25.07 -25.43
CA SER A 576 -1.61 -25.19 -26.82
C SER A 576 -1.86 -23.80 -27.43
N VAL A 577 -1.28 -23.50 -28.58
CA VAL A 577 -1.46 -22.22 -29.26
C VAL A 577 -1.80 -22.43 -30.71
N LEU A 578 -2.98 -21.96 -31.12
CA LEU A 578 -3.41 -21.91 -32.52
C LEU A 578 -3.04 -20.56 -33.13
N SER A 579 -2.28 -20.58 -34.20
CA SER A 579 -1.89 -19.37 -34.91
C SER A 579 -1.81 -19.57 -36.41
N LEU A 580 -1.98 -18.47 -37.13
CA LEU A 580 -1.68 -18.41 -38.56
C LEU A 580 -0.16 -18.21 -38.73
N ASP A 581 0.55 -19.17 -39.26
CA ASP A 581 1.98 -19.09 -39.52
C ASP A 581 2.29 -18.84 -41.00
N GLY A 582 3.36 -18.11 -41.26
CA GLY A 582 3.80 -17.72 -42.59
C GLY A 582 5.32 -17.65 -42.71
N PRO A 583 5.89 -17.46 -43.90
CA PRO A 583 7.32 -17.42 -44.14
C PRO A 583 8.01 -16.25 -43.42
N GLY A 584 9.18 -16.49 -42.86
CA GLY A 584 10.07 -15.46 -42.32
C GLY A 584 9.75 -14.98 -40.90
N SER A 585 9.20 -13.77 -40.72
CA SER A 585 9.04 -13.13 -39.40
C SER A 585 7.85 -13.60 -38.58
N GLN A 586 7.04 -14.52 -39.10
CA GLN A 586 5.81 -15.02 -38.45
C GLN A 586 5.94 -16.45 -37.93
N LEU A 587 7.14 -16.88 -37.57
CA LEU A 587 7.41 -18.19 -37.03
C LEU A 587 6.74 -18.38 -35.67
N LEU A 588 5.87 -19.40 -35.54
CA LEU A 588 5.24 -19.74 -34.27
C LEU A 588 6.27 -20.31 -33.31
N THR A 589 6.47 -19.62 -32.19
CA THR A 589 7.49 -19.97 -31.19
C THR A 589 6.86 -20.20 -29.83
N LEU A 590 6.99 -21.41 -29.29
CA LEU A 590 6.65 -21.77 -27.92
C LEU A 590 7.91 -21.87 -27.08
N GLY A 591 7.88 -21.30 -25.86
CA GLY A 591 8.91 -21.54 -24.85
C GLY A 591 8.36 -22.35 -23.69
N PHE A 592 9.19 -23.17 -23.05
CA PHE A 592 8.82 -23.80 -21.80
C PHE A 592 10.04 -24.05 -20.91
N VAL A 593 9.79 -24.10 -19.61
CA VAL A 593 10.77 -24.50 -18.60
C VAL A 593 10.20 -25.68 -17.85
N ASN A 594 10.99 -26.75 -17.76
CA ASN A 594 10.69 -27.92 -16.97
C ASN A 594 11.61 -28.00 -15.75
N GLY A 595 11.10 -28.57 -14.66
CA GLY A 595 11.83 -28.69 -13.40
C GLY A 595 10.95 -28.39 -12.18
N GLY A 596 11.36 -27.42 -11.40
CA GLY A 596 10.76 -27.03 -10.12
C GLY A 596 11.71 -27.28 -8.94
N ALA A 597 11.50 -26.58 -7.83
CA ALA A 597 12.30 -26.74 -6.62
C ALA A 597 12.23 -28.20 -6.10
N GLY A 598 13.39 -28.78 -5.77
CA GLY A 598 13.48 -30.15 -5.23
C GLY A 598 13.24 -31.27 -6.23
N THR A 599 13.08 -30.99 -7.53
CA THR A 599 12.90 -31.99 -8.57
C THR A 599 14.21 -32.47 -9.16
N SER A 600 14.22 -33.71 -9.69
CA SER A 600 15.38 -34.29 -10.35
C SER A 600 14.96 -35.28 -11.45
N GLY A 601 15.90 -35.50 -12.42
CA GLY A 601 15.68 -36.43 -13.54
C GLY A 601 15.10 -35.71 -14.77
N ASN A 602 14.64 -36.54 -15.73
CA ASN A 602 14.07 -36.05 -16.98
C ASN A 602 12.53 -36.02 -16.92
N GLN A 603 11.94 -35.08 -17.65
CA GLN A 603 10.52 -35.04 -17.93
C GLN A 603 10.23 -35.53 -19.35
N ASN A 604 9.25 -36.42 -19.50
CA ASN A 604 8.77 -36.82 -20.80
C ASN A 604 7.72 -35.85 -21.30
N LEU A 605 7.95 -35.26 -22.45
CA LEU A 605 7.08 -34.26 -23.07
C LEU A 605 6.65 -34.73 -24.46
N LEU A 606 5.36 -34.62 -24.76
CA LEU A 606 4.82 -34.71 -26.11
C LEU A 606 4.81 -33.31 -26.72
N ILE A 607 5.44 -33.12 -27.87
CA ILE A 607 5.56 -31.87 -28.58
C ILE A 607 4.91 -32.04 -29.95
N ARG A 608 4.01 -31.12 -30.35
CA ARG A 608 3.21 -31.27 -31.56
C ARG A 608 3.19 -29.95 -32.34
N GLY A 609 3.17 -30.08 -33.67
CA GLY A 609 2.85 -29.02 -34.63
C GLY A 609 1.80 -29.57 -35.59
N SER A 610 0.51 -29.38 -35.24
CA SER A 610 -0.60 -29.98 -36.00
C SER A 610 -1.12 -28.99 -37.05
N GLY A 611 -1.13 -29.39 -38.29
CA GLY A 611 -1.66 -28.65 -39.43
C GLY A 611 -2.79 -29.42 -40.11
N PRO A 612 -2.51 -30.48 -40.91
CA PRO A 612 -3.54 -31.23 -41.65
C PRO A 612 -4.66 -31.78 -40.74
N ALA A 613 -4.35 -32.30 -39.57
CA ALA A 613 -5.34 -32.85 -38.64
C ALA A 613 -6.33 -31.80 -38.12
N LEU A 614 -6.06 -30.52 -38.19
CA LEU A 614 -6.97 -29.46 -37.74
C LEU A 614 -8.21 -29.34 -38.65
N THR A 615 -8.16 -29.90 -39.87
CA THR A 615 -9.33 -29.95 -40.76
C THR A 615 -10.48 -30.75 -40.16
N ASP A 616 -10.20 -31.76 -39.33
CA ASP A 616 -11.20 -32.57 -38.64
C ASP A 616 -11.98 -31.74 -37.58
N PHE A 617 -11.41 -30.62 -37.15
CA PHE A 617 -12.03 -29.65 -36.23
C PHE A 617 -12.61 -28.43 -36.94
N GLY A 618 -12.68 -28.45 -38.28
CA GLY A 618 -13.26 -27.37 -39.08
C GLY A 618 -12.37 -26.15 -39.27
N VAL A 619 -11.09 -26.22 -38.88
CA VAL A 619 -10.13 -25.15 -39.12
C VAL A 619 -9.84 -25.06 -40.62
N LYS A 620 -9.98 -23.86 -41.16
CA LYS A 620 -9.73 -23.60 -42.60
C LYS A 620 -8.32 -23.06 -42.80
N THR A 621 -7.79 -23.24 -44.00
CA THR A 621 -6.48 -22.71 -44.40
C THR A 621 -5.40 -23.23 -43.46
N VAL A 622 -5.39 -24.52 -43.22
CA VAL A 622 -4.40 -25.18 -42.35
C VAL A 622 -3.03 -25.24 -43.05
N MET A 623 -1.95 -25.24 -42.28
CA MET A 623 -0.61 -25.50 -42.77
C MET A 623 -0.56 -26.94 -43.30
N ALA A 624 -0.14 -27.13 -44.54
CA ALA A 624 -0.22 -28.41 -45.24
C ALA A 624 0.88 -29.40 -44.73
N ASP A 625 2.04 -28.88 -44.39
CA ASP A 625 3.23 -29.66 -44.01
C ASP A 625 4.01 -28.88 -42.93
N PRO A 626 3.60 -28.96 -41.63
CA PRO A 626 4.32 -28.36 -40.52
C PRO A 626 5.60 -29.13 -40.17
N ASN A 627 6.66 -28.40 -39.88
CA ASN A 627 7.91 -28.91 -39.36
C ASN A 627 8.22 -28.29 -38.01
N LEU A 628 8.43 -29.14 -37.00
CA LEU A 628 8.79 -28.66 -35.65
C LEU A 628 10.29 -28.85 -35.39
N THR A 629 10.89 -27.89 -34.71
CA THR A 629 12.27 -27.99 -34.21
C THR A 629 12.35 -27.62 -32.73
N LEU A 630 12.95 -28.46 -31.92
CA LEU A 630 13.18 -28.21 -30.49
C LEU A 630 14.59 -27.70 -30.26
N PHE A 631 14.72 -26.63 -29.50
CA PHE A 631 16.01 -26.02 -29.16
C PHE A 631 16.26 -26.00 -27.65
N SER A 632 17.53 -26.04 -27.25
CA SER A 632 18.04 -25.58 -25.96
C SER A 632 19.01 -24.42 -26.20
N GLY A 633 18.58 -23.21 -25.80
CA GLY A 633 19.25 -21.99 -26.24
C GLY A 633 19.25 -21.88 -27.77
N THR A 634 20.42 -21.83 -28.39
CA THR A 634 20.59 -21.77 -29.88
C THR A 634 20.84 -23.14 -30.50
N THR A 635 20.94 -24.20 -29.70
CA THR A 635 21.27 -25.56 -30.21
C THR A 635 19.99 -26.31 -30.55
N SER A 636 19.84 -26.74 -31.79
CA SER A 636 18.78 -27.67 -32.23
C SER A 636 19.02 -29.04 -31.63
N LEU A 637 18.05 -29.56 -30.90
CA LEU A 637 18.12 -30.90 -30.27
C LEU A 637 17.50 -31.99 -31.13
N LEU A 638 16.38 -31.65 -31.78
CA LEU A 638 15.64 -32.55 -32.66
C LEU A 638 14.75 -31.76 -33.64
N THR A 639 14.40 -32.39 -34.74
CA THR A 639 13.40 -31.95 -35.70
C THR A 639 12.47 -33.08 -36.05
N ASN A 640 11.20 -32.74 -36.35
CA ASN A 640 10.26 -33.71 -36.88
C ASN A 640 9.31 -32.99 -37.84
N ASP A 641 9.13 -33.52 -39.06
CA ASP A 641 8.20 -33.02 -40.08
C ASP A 641 7.03 -33.97 -40.36
N ASN A 642 7.14 -35.19 -39.87
CA ASN A 642 6.11 -36.23 -40.06
C ASN A 642 6.05 -37.12 -38.82
N TRP A 643 5.00 -37.02 -38.06
CA TRP A 643 4.83 -37.74 -36.79
C TRP A 643 4.88 -39.26 -36.93
N GLY A 644 4.47 -39.78 -38.08
CA GLY A 644 4.45 -41.23 -38.40
C GLY A 644 5.81 -41.80 -38.71
N THR A 645 6.88 -40.97 -38.75
CA THR A 645 8.24 -41.37 -39.19
C THR A 645 9.29 -40.92 -38.18
N PRO A 646 10.16 -41.82 -37.70
CA PRO A 646 10.21 -43.27 -37.91
C PRO A 646 9.06 -43.99 -37.14
N VAL A 647 8.83 -45.28 -37.37
CA VAL A 647 7.79 -46.07 -36.71
C VAL A 647 7.91 -46.08 -35.18
N THR A 648 9.13 -45.96 -34.66
CA THR A 648 9.38 -45.80 -33.20
C THR A 648 8.81 -44.49 -32.65
N ASN A 649 8.92 -43.42 -33.39
CA ASN A 649 8.30 -42.13 -33.03
C ASN A 649 6.77 -42.21 -33.07
N GLN A 650 6.25 -42.85 -34.13
CA GLN A 650 4.79 -43.07 -34.26
C GLN A 650 4.20 -43.80 -33.05
N ALA A 651 4.78 -44.89 -32.60
CA ALA A 651 4.34 -45.64 -31.44
C ALA A 651 4.41 -44.76 -30.13
N ALA A 652 5.50 -44.00 -29.97
CA ALA A 652 5.68 -43.10 -28.84
C ALA A 652 4.60 -42.00 -28.81
N VAL A 653 4.31 -41.37 -29.96
CA VAL A 653 3.32 -40.32 -30.10
C VAL A 653 1.89 -40.84 -29.85
N ILE A 654 1.54 -42.04 -30.35
CA ILE A 654 0.24 -42.67 -30.06
C ILE A 654 0.06 -42.90 -28.55
N ALA A 655 1.08 -43.47 -27.91
CA ALA A 655 1.04 -43.71 -26.47
C ALA A 655 0.92 -42.40 -25.67
N ALA A 656 1.69 -41.36 -26.07
CA ALA A 656 1.62 -40.05 -25.41
C ALA A 656 0.30 -39.32 -25.65
N ASN A 657 -0.27 -39.36 -26.85
CA ASN A 657 -1.63 -38.79 -27.11
C ASN A 657 -2.66 -39.43 -26.16
N THR A 658 -2.62 -40.74 -25.99
CA THR A 658 -3.52 -41.44 -25.06
C THR A 658 -3.30 -41.04 -23.61
N ALA A 659 -2.04 -40.89 -23.19
CA ALA A 659 -1.68 -40.55 -21.82
C ALA A 659 -2.03 -39.10 -21.44
N THR A 660 -1.96 -38.18 -22.39
CA THR A 660 -2.16 -36.73 -22.19
C THR A 660 -3.58 -36.24 -22.52
N GLY A 661 -4.39 -37.10 -23.18
CA GLY A 661 -5.70 -36.70 -23.70
C GLY A 661 -5.62 -35.81 -24.93
N ALA A 662 -4.46 -35.70 -25.58
CA ALA A 662 -4.31 -35.01 -26.84
C ALA A 662 -5.08 -35.76 -27.97
N PHE A 663 -5.70 -35.00 -28.88
CA PHE A 663 -6.47 -35.65 -29.96
C PHE A 663 -5.55 -36.54 -30.82
N PRO A 664 -6.02 -37.71 -31.26
CA PRO A 664 -5.22 -38.58 -32.10
C PRO A 664 -5.11 -38.06 -33.51
N TYR A 665 -4.05 -38.41 -34.21
CA TYR A 665 -3.95 -38.19 -35.65
C TYR A 665 -4.64 -39.37 -36.36
N ASN A 666 -5.60 -39.08 -37.22
CA ASN A 666 -6.44 -40.10 -37.87
C ASN A 666 -5.76 -40.82 -39.03
N SER A 667 -4.66 -40.29 -39.56
CA SER A 667 -3.89 -40.91 -40.66
C SER A 667 -2.43 -41.04 -40.28
N LEU A 668 -1.90 -42.24 -40.40
CA LEU A 668 -0.49 -42.56 -40.17
C LEU A 668 0.45 -41.93 -41.21
N THR A 669 -0.12 -41.45 -42.32
CA THR A 669 0.61 -40.73 -43.38
C THR A 669 0.30 -39.25 -43.38
N SER A 670 -0.36 -38.75 -42.32
CA SER A 670 -0.54 -37.29 -42.17
C SER A 670 0.81 -36.61 -42.02
N LEU A 671 0.92 -35.43 -42.64
CA LEU A 671 2.12 -34.60 -42.59
C LEU A 671 2.21 -33.73 -41.33
N ASP A 672 1.33 -33.97 -40.32
CA ASP A 672 1.47 -33.32 -39.01
C ASP A 672 2.81 -33.67 -38.36
N ALA A 673 3.41 -32.73 -37.64
CA ALA A 673 4.66 -32.93 -36.91
C ALA A 673 4.39 -33.25 -35.44
N ALA A 674 4.98 -34.29 -34.90
CA ALA A 674 4.93 -34.60 -33.47
C ALA A 674 6.06 -35.54 -33.03
N THR A 675 6.52 -35.36 -31.79
CA THR A 675 7.54 -36.20 -31.19
C THR A 675 7.40 -36.26 -29.67
N VAL A 676 8.00 -37.32 -29.09
CA VAL A 676 8.12 -37.42 -27.62
C VAL A 676 9.62 -37.25 -27.27
N ALA A 677 9.89 -36.29 -26.36
CA ALA A 677 11.23 -36.01 -25.89
C ALA A 677 11.34 -36.20 -24.37
N SER A 678 12.44 -36.84 -23.94
CA SER A 678 12.77 -36.96 -22.50
C SER A 678 13.85 -35.95 -22.15
N LEU A 679 13.46 -34.87 -21.47
CA LEU A 679 14.31 -33.68 -21.32
C LEU A 679 14.68 -33.44 -19.84
N PRO A 680 16.00 -33.21 -19.55
CA PRO A 680 16.43 -32.77 -18.23
C PRO A 680 15.99 -31.34 -17.94
N SER A 681 15.96 -30.95 -16.66
CA SER A 681 15.79 -29.55 -16.28
C SER A 681 17.03 -28.74 -16.67
N VAL A 682 16.85 -27.65 -17.43
CA VAL A 682 17.94 -26.73 -17.83
C VAL A 682 17.60 -25.30 -17.50
N LYS A 683 18.59 -24.56 -17.01
CA LYS A 683 18.48 -23.13 -16.83
C LYS A 683 18.26 -22.42 -18.18
N GLY A 684 17.20 -21.67 -18.33
CA GLY A 684 16.84 -20.99 -19.58
C GLY A 684 15.80 -21.74 -20.43
N GLY A 685 15.43 -22.96 -20.04
CA GLY A 685 14.33 -23.70 -20.68
C GLY A 685 14.61 -24.19 -22.11
N TYR A 686 13.54 -24.48 -22.81
CA TYR A 686 13.49 -24.98 -24.17
C TYR A 686 12.61 -24.13 -25.05
N THR A 687 12.88 -24.17 -26.36
CA THR A 687 12.07 -23.48 -27.37
C THR A 687 11.65 -24.44 -28.45
N VAL A 688 10.37 -24.44 -28.81
CA VAL A 688 9.83 -25.15 -29.97
C VAL A 688 9.49 -24.12 -31.03
N GLN A 689 9.98 -24.29 -32.21
CA GLN A 689 9.60 -23.55 -33.38
C GLN A 689 8.82 -24.46 -34.34
N VAL A 690 7.69 -23.96 -34.84
CA VAL A 690 6.91 -24.64 -35.85
C VAL A 690 6.90 -23.76 -37.10
N ALA A 691 7.25 -24.33 -38.22
CA ALA A 691 7.32 -23.66 -39.52
C ALA A 691 6.71 -24.54 -40.58
N GLY A 692 6.21 -23.95 -41.67
CA GLY A 692 5.86 -24.73 -42.85
C GLY A 692 7.09 -25.20 -43.58
N LYS A 693 7.12 -26.50 -43.91
CA LYS A 693 8.13 -27.06 -44.81
C LYS A 693 7.92 -26.51 -46.20
N ASP A 694 8.99 -26.29 -46.94
CA ASP A 694 8.97 -25.81 -48.32
C ASP A 694 8.07 -24.56 -48.59
N THR A 695 8.06 -23.59 -47.66
CA THR A 695 7.25 -22.37 -47.69
C THR A 695 5.73 -22.56 -47.50
N SER A 696 5.30 -23.70 -46.99
CA SER A 696 3.90 -23.95 -46.59
C SER A 696 3.48 -22.91 -45.55
N THR A 697 2.28 -22.36 -45.71
CA THR A 697 1.70 -21.38 -44.77
C THR A 697 0.29 -21.82 -44.38
N GLY A 698 -0.19 -21.38 -43.24
CA GLY A 698 -1.54 -21.68 -42.80
C GLY A 698 -1.69 -21.76 -41.27
N ASN A 699 -2.89 -22.06 -40.84
CA ASN A 699 -3.15 -22.28 -39.41
C ASN A 699 -2.45 -23.53 -38.92
N VAL A 700 -1.72 -23.42 -37.82
CA VAL A 700 -1.02 -24.51 -37.16
C VAL A 700 -1.25 -24.42 -35.66
N LEU A 701 -1.45 -25.57 -35.01
CA LEU A 701 -1.58 -25.71 -33.56
C LEU A 701 -0.26 -26.28 -33.01
N ALA A 702 0.45 -25.44 -32.27
CA ALA A 702 1.65 -25.88 -31.56
C ALA A 702 1.30 -26.22 -30.10
N GLU A 703 1.77 -27.37 -29.64
CA GLU A 703 1.42 -27.89 -28.32
C GLU A 703 2.61 -28.55 -27.62
N VAL A 704 2.63 -28.39 -26.29
CA VAL A 704 3.55 -29.11 -25.39
C VAL A 704 2.71 -29.69 -24.25
N TYR A 705 2.89 -31.00 -24.00
CA TYR A 705 2.21 -31.72 -22.93
C TYR A 705 3.20 -32.44 -22.01
N ASP A 706 2.90 -32.46 -20.70
CA ASP A 706 3.54 -33.37 -19.75
C ASP A 706 3.02 -34.80 -19.98
N ALA A 707 3.84 -35.62 -20.61
CA ALA A 707 3.55 -37.02 -20.89
C ALA A 707 4.07 -37.99 -19.80
N SER A 708 4.40 -37.46 -18.60
CA SER A 708 4.91 -38.29 -17.49
C SER A 708 3.83 -39.18 -16.83
N GLY A 709 2.56 -38.84 -17.01
CA GLY A 709 1.41 -39.51 -16.44
C GLY A 709 1.09 -39.07 -15.00
N SER A 710 -0.19 -39.07 -14.66
CA SER A 710 -0.67 -38.51 -13.38
C SER A 710 -0.16 -39.24 -12.12
N SER A 711 0.24 -40.51 -12.23
CA SER A 711 0.91 -41.24 -11.13
C SER A 711 2.27 -40.69 -10.74
N LYS A 712 2.87 -39.83 -11.58
CA LYS A 712 4.14 -39.15 -11.35
C LYS A 712 4.00 -37.73 -10.76
N TYR A 713 2.79 -37.29 -10.46
CA TYR A 713 2.55 -35.92 -9.94
C TYR A 713 2.88 -35.81 -8.45
N VAL A 714 4.16 -36.01 -8.14
CA VAL A 714 4.73 -35.89 -6.80
C VAL A 714 5.81 -34.81 -6.76
N ALA A 715 6.11 -34.30 -5.59
CA ALA A 715 6.98 -33.15 -5.38
C ALA A 715 8.37 -33.27 -6.06
N GLY A 716 8.94 -34.49 -6.06
CA GLY A 716 10.26 -34.75 -6.64
C GLY A 716 10.30 -34.91 -8.16
N THR A 717 9.18 -34.94 -8.86
CA THR A 717 9.10 -35.17 -10.31
C THR A 717 9.16 -33.83 -11.05
N PRO A 718 10.03 -33.68 -12.07
CA PRO A 718 10.06 -32.52 -12.94
C PRO A 718 8.69 -32.27 -13.58
N ARG A 719 8.33 -30.98 -13.72
CA ARG A 719 7.07 -30.52 -14.29
C ARG A 719 7.26 -29.26 -15.10
N LEU A 720 6.26 -28.89 -15.90
CA LEU A 720 6.24 -27.60 -16.56
C LEU A 720 6.04 -26.51 -15.51
N VAL A 721 7.01 -25.65 -15.32
CA VAL A 721 6.94 -24.51 -14.40
C VAL A 721 6.69 -23.19 -15.11
N ASN A 722 6.97 -23.13 -16.41
CA ASN A 722 6.64 -22.04 -17.30
C ASN A 722 6.31 -22.59 -18.68
N VAL A 723 5.33 -21.97 -19.30
CA VAL A 723 5.02 -22.10 -20.73
C VAL A 723 4.73 -20.74 -21.33
N SER A 724 5.17 -20.49 -22.55
CA SER A 724 5.07 -19.18 -23.19
C SER A 724 4.89 -19.26 -24.71
N CYS A 725 4.32 -18.22 -25.29
CA CYS A 725 4.18 -18.07 -26.74
C CYS A 725 4.42 -16.62 -27.15
N LEU A 726 5.38 -16.40 -28.06
CA LEU A 726 5.62 -15.13 -28.71
C LEU A 726 5.03 -15.15 -30.14
N GLN A 727 4.10 -14.24 -30.43
CA GLN A 727 3.47 -14.18 -31.74
C GLN A 727 3.06 -12.75 -32.13
N GLN A 728 2.95 -12.51 -33.45
CA GLN A 728 2.39 -11.31 -34.02
C GLN A 728 0.86 -11.37 -33.94
N ILE A 729 0.24 -10.39 -33.30
CA ILE A 729 -1.21 -10.21 -33.29
C ILE A 729 -1.58 -9.19 -34.39
N PRO A 730 -2.42 -9.53 -35.37
CA PRO A 730 -2.86 -8.58 -36.38
C PRO A 730 -3.78 -7.52 -35.79
N ALA A 731 -4.05 -6.45 -36.54
CA ALA A 731 -4.99 -5.43 -36.12
C ALA A 731 -6.37 -6.03 -35.81
N ASN A 732 -6.95 -5.69 -34.66
CA ASN A 732 -8.17 -6.26 -34.11
C ASN A 732 -8.16 -7.80 -33.98
N GLY A 733 -6.99 -8.43 -34.03
CA GLY A 733 -6.81 -9.87 -33.85
C GLY A 733 -6.75 -10.29 -32.40
N ILE A 734 -6.80 -11.60 -32.20
CA ILE A 734 -6.70 -12.25 -30.88
C ILE A 734 -5.64 -13.35 -30.96
N LEU A 735 -4.67 -13.33 -30.04
CA LEU A 735 -3.84 -14.49 -29.79
C LEU A 735 -4.47 -15.31 -28.65
N THR A 736 -4.75 -16.57 -28.92
CA THR A 736 -5.36 -17.48 -27.96
C THR A 736 -4.40 -18.60 -27.58
N ALA A 737 -4.16 -18.75 -26.28
CA ALA A 737 -3.38 -19.83 -25.73
C ALA A 737 -4.22 -20.63 -24.73
N GLY A 738 -4.31 -21.94 -24.91
CA GLY A 738 -4.95 -22.87 -23.98
C GLY A 738 -3.91 -23.49 -23.05
N PHE A 739 -4.22 -23.67 -21.77
CA PHE A 739 -3.39 -24.43 -20.84
C PHE A 739 -4.24 -25.28 -19.89
N VAL A 740 -3.63 -26.31 -19.32
CA VAL A 740 -4.33 -27.26 -18.42
C VAL A 740 -3.57 -27.37 -17.10
N ILE A 741 -4.31 -27.25 -16.01
CA ILE A 741 -3.88 -27.63 -14.67
C ILE A 741 -4.30 -29.07 -14.44
N GLY A 742 -3.34 -29.97 -14.27
CA GLY A 742 -3.56 -31.37 -13.89
C GLY A 742 -3.39 -31.58 -12.39
N GLY A 743 -3.56 -32.82 -11.95
CA GLY A 743 -3.53 -33.16 -10.53
C GLY A 743 -4.90 -33.07 -9.86
N SER A 744 -4.90 -33.00 -8.53
CA SER A 744 -6.13 -32.91 -7.73
C SER A 744 -6.20 -31.68 -6.84
N THR A 745 -5.19 -30.78 -6.96
CA THR A 745 -5.10 -29.59 -6.13
C THR A 745 -4.96 -28.33 -6.99
N ALA A 746 -5.43 -27.19 -6.50
CA ALA A 746 -5.26 -25.91 -7.20
C ALA A 746 -3.78 -25.50 -7.29
N VAL A 747 -3.50 -24.65 -8.24
CA VAL A 747 -2.18 -24.08 -8.49
C VAL A 747 -2.32 -22.57 -8.59
N ASP A 748 -1.44 -21.83 -7.91
CA ASP A 748 -1.29 -20.42 -8.19
C ASP A 748 -0.51 -20.26 -9.49
N VAL A 749 -1.06 -19.49 -10.40
CA VAL A 749 -0.41 -19.19 -11.68
C VAL A 749 -0.29 -17.67 -11.86
N LEU A 750 0.89 -17.24 -12.30
CA LEU A 750 1.11 -15.92 -12.85
C LEU A 750 0.87 -16.01 -14.36
N ILE A 751 -0.06 -15.24 -14.87
CA ILE A 751 -0.35 -15.14 -16.30
C ILE A 751 -0.01 -13.73 -16.76
N ARG A 752 0.81 -13.60 -17.81
CA ARG A 752 1.29 -12.32 -18.31
C ARG A 752 1.09 -12.20 -19.81
N VAL A 753 0.85 -10.96 -20.28
CA VAL A 753 1.04 -10.58 -21.67
C VAL A 753 1.99 -9.40 -21.73
N ALA A 754 3.21 -9.68 -22.10
CA ALA A 754 4.23 -8.65 -22.30
C ALA A 754 4.11 -8.08 -23.73
N GLY A 755 4.14 -6.76 -23.83
CA GLY A 755 4.14 -5.99 -25.06
C GLY A 755 5.25 -4.93 -25.02
N PRO A 756 5.04 -3.76 -24.39
CA PRO A 756 6.02 -2.66 -24.40
C PRO A 756 7.41 -3.08 -23.88
N THR A 757 7.46 -3.86 -22.82
CA THR A 757 8.72 -4.34 -22.24
C THR A 757 9.55 -5.21 -23.20
N LEU A 758 8.94 -5.87 -24.19
CA LEU A 758 9.66 -6.68 -25.18
C LEU A 758 10.64 -5.86 -26.03
N SER A 759 10.43 -4.55 -26.14
CA SER A 759 11.37 -3.67 -26.84
C SER A 759 12.77 -3.66 -26.20
N THR A 760 12.88 -3.89 -24.90
CA THR A 760 14.15 -4.00 -24.17
C THR A 760 14.93 -5.26 -24.53
N PHE A 761 14.26 -6.26 -25.10
CA PHE A 761 14.84 -7.50 -25.62
C PHE A 761 15.04 -7.47 -27.15
N ASN A 762 15.04 -6.28 -27.77
CA ASN A 762 15.18 -6.06 -29.21
C ASN A 762 14.04 -6.70 -30.05
N VAL A 763 12.88 -6.95 -29.45
CA VAL A 763 11.69 -7.38 -30.21
C VAL A 763 11.13 -6.15 -30.94
N THR A 764 11.26 -6.14 -32.26
CA THR A 764 10.71 -5.09 -33.12
C THR A 764 9.21 -5.23 -33.23
N SER A 765 8.48 -4.10 -33.33
CA SER A 765 7.01 -4.07 -33.44
C SER A 765 6.31 -4.73 -32.24
N ALA A 766 6.86 -4.57 -31.03
CA ALA A 766 6.18 -4.98 -29.80
C ALA A 766 4.81 -4.28 -29.68
N MET A 767 3.80 -4.99 -29.16
CA MET A 767 2.46 -4.44 -28.94
C MET A 767 2.54 -3.32 -27.90
N ALA A 768 1.93 -2.17 -28.21
CA ALA A 768 2.02 -0.99 -27.35
C ALA A 768 1.07 -1.04 -26.15
N ASP A 769 -0.10 -1.70 -26.31
CA ASP A 769 -1.21 -1.66 -25.35
C ASP A 769 -1.92 -3.02 -25.23
N PRO A 770 -1.21 -4.09 -24.78
CA PRO A 770 -1.81 -5.40 -24.63
C PRO A 770 -2.95 -5.39 -23.61
N LYS A 771 -3.94 -6.24 -23.86
CA LYS A 771 -5.05 -6.58 -22.98
C LYS A 771 -5.04 -8.08 -22.75
N LEU A 772 -5.15 -8.49 -21.51
CA LEU A 772 -5.21 -9.88 -21.04
C LEU A 772 -6.62 -10.21 -20.56
N SER A 773 -7.16 -11.34 -21.00
CA SER A 773 -8.36 -11.98 -20.40
C SER A 773 -8.10 -13.47 -20.21
N VAL A 774 -8.59 -14.03 -19.12
CA VAL A 774 -8.46 -15.46 -18.77
C VAL A 774 -9.84 -16.06 -18.56
N TYR A 775 -10.10 -17.20 -19.18
CA TYR A 775 -11.39 -17.89 -19.15
C TYR A 775 -11.25 -19.33 -18.66
N ASP A 776 -12.30 -19.85 -18.01
CA ASP A 776 -12.45 -21.28 -17.72
C ASP A 776 -13.02 -22.04 -18.93
N SER A 777 -13.16 -23.35 -18.80
CA SER A 777 -13.73 -24.24 -19.83
C SER A 777 -15.22 -23.96 -20.16
N LYS A 778 -15.90 -23.14 -19.36
CA LYS A 778 -17.30 -22.70 -19.58
C LYS A 778 -17.38 -21.29 -20.13
N SER A 779 -16.24 -20.70 -20.52
CA SER A 779 -16.12 -19.32 -21.00
C SER A 779 -16.46 -18.24 -19.96
N ASN A 780 -16.40 -18.56 -18.65
CA ASN A 780 -16.47 -17.55 -17.59
C ASN A 780 -15.12 -16.82 -17.52
N GLU A 781 -15.13 -15.50 -17.49
CA GLU A 781 -13.92 -14.69 -17.31
C GLU A 781 -13.47 -14.75 -15.83
N LEU A 782 -12.27 -15.22 -15.61
CA LEU A 782 -11.67 -15.40 -14.28
C LEU A 782 -10.68 -14.29 -13.93
N GLY A 783 -10.14 -13.63 -14.94
CA GLY A 783 -9.15 -12.56 -14.79
C GLY A 783 -9.08 -11.66 -16.00
N TYR A 784 -8.85 -10.37 -15.75
CA TYR A 784 -8.79 -9.32 -16.75
C TYR A 784 -7.75 -8.28 -16.36
N CYS A 785 -6.95 -7.81 -17.32
CA CYS A 785 -5.96 -6.75 -17.09
C CYS A 785 -5.70 -5.95 -18.37
N VAL A 786 -5.62 -4.62 -18.25
CA VAL A 786 -5.24 -3.69 -19.34
C VAL A 786 -3.94 -2.94 -19.04
N ALA A 787 -3.46 -2.98 -17.80
CA ALA A 787 -2.15 -2.53 -17.36
C ALA A 787 -1.85 -3.19 -16.01
N TRP A 788 -0.66 -3.72 -15.82
CA TRP A 788 -0.29 -4.37 -14.56
C TRP A 788 -0.13 -3.37 -13.40
N ALA A 789 0.14 -2.10 -13.73
CA ALA A 789 0.13 -0.92 -12.87
C ALA A 789 0.96 -1.07 -11.59
N GLY A 790 2.04 -1.85 -11.64
CA GLY A 790 2.89 -2.09 -10.47
C GLY A 790 2.25 -2.96 -9.38
N ASN A 791 1.21 -3.74 -9.71
CA ASN A 791 0.50 -4.58 -8.74
C ASN A 791 1.47 -5.44 -7.91
N PRO A 792 1.53 -5.28 -6.58
CA PRO A 792 2.53 -5.93 -5.74
C PRO A 792 2.39 -7.45 -5.69
N THR A 793 1.18 -8.00 -5.78
CA THR A 793 0.97 -9.46 -5.88
C THR A 793 1.58 -10.01 -7.17
N VAL A 794 1.40 -9.29 -8.27
CA VAL A 794 2.00 -9.62 -9.57
C VAL A 794 3.53 -9.48 -9.49
N GLN A 795 4.05 -8.40 -8.88
CA GLN A 795 5.48 -8.21 -8.72
C GLN A 795 6.13 -9.30 -7.87
N SER A 796 5.48 -9.68 -6.77
CA SER A 796 5.92 -10.79 -5.93
C SER A 796 5.98 -12.10 -6.73
N ALA A 797 4.93 -12.42 -7.47
CA ALA A 797 4.89 -13.62 -8.31
C ALA A 797 5.98 -13.59 -9.40
N ILE A 798 6.22 -12.44 -10.06
CA ILE A 798 7.31 -12.25 -11.04
C ILE A 798 8.65 -12.62 -10.41
N SER A 799 8.93 -12.14 -9.19
CA SER A 799 10.19 -12.41 -8.48
C SER A 799 10.33 -13.89 -8.09
N GLN A 800 9.24 -14.50 -7.60
CA GLN A 800 9.23 -15.92 -7.19
C GLN A 800 9.49 -16.89 -8.35
N VAL A 801 8.93 -16.60 -9.52
CA VAL A 801 9.08 -17.47 -10.70
C VAL A 801 10.32 -17.16 -11.53
N GLY A 802 11.08 -16.11 -11.20
CA GLY A 802 12.26 -15.67 -11.94
C GLY A 802 11.93 -15.11 -13.32
N ALA A 803 10.72 -14.60 -13.54
CA ALA A 803 10.34 -13.93 -14.77
C ALA A 803 11.05 -12.56 -14.89
N PHE A 804 11.28 -12.08 -16.12
CA PHE A 804 11.83 -10.74 -16.29
C PHE A 804 10.85 -9.68 -15.78
N ASN A 805 11.39 -8.64 -15.16
CA ASN A 805 10.58 -7.51 -14.69
C ASN A 805 10.02 -6.72 -15.87
N PHE A 806 8.83 -6.18 -15.72
CA PHE A 806 8.35 -5.13 -16.61
C PHE A 806 9.18 -3.86 -16.43
N THR A 807 9.30 -3.03 -17.46
CA THR A 807 10.26 -1.91 -17.49
C THR A 807 10.04 -0.92 -16.34
N ASN A 808 8.78 -0.65 -16.00
CA ASN A 808 8.36 0.14 -14.84
C ASN A 808 6.86 -0.10 -14.57
N SER A 809 6.35 0.42 -13.47
CA SER A 809 4.93 0.29 -13.07
C SER A 809 3.94 0.97 -14.02
N GLY A 810 4.40 1.93 -14.81
CA GLY A 810 3.56 2.67 -15.78
C GLY A 810 3.50 2.05 -17.17
N THR A 811 4.11 0.86 -17.40
CA THR A 811 4.00 0.20 -18.70
C THR A 811 2.61 -0.40 -18.91
N ALA A 812 2.18 -0.45 -20.17
CA ALA A 812 0.92 -1.10 -20.54
C ALA A 812 1.01 -2.64 -20.61
N ASP A 813 2.12 -3.25 -20.17
CA ASP A 813 2.19 -4.70 -20.00
C ASP A 813 1.12 -5.17 -19.00
N THR A 814 0.62 -6.42 -19.17
CA THR A 814 -0.51 -6.90 -18.39
C THR A 814 -0.19 -8.21 -17.67
N ALA A 815 -0.69 -8.37 -16.43
CA ALA A 815 -0.52 -9.59 -15.68
C ALA A 815 -1.61 -9.77 -14.61
N VAL A 816 -1.91 -11.03 -14.29
CA VAL A 816 -2.79 -11.44 -13.18
C VAL A 816 -2.17 -12.64 -12.46
N VAL A 817 -2.46 -12.76 -11.17
CA VAL A 817 -2.19 -13.98 -10.38
C VAL A 817 -3.51 -14.60 -10.01
N LEU A 818 -3.70 -15.88 -10.35
CA LEU A 818 -4.95 -16.62 -10.13
C LEU A 818 -4.66 -17.96 -9.44
N ASN A 819 -5.52 -18.33 -8.50
CA ASN A 819 -5.53 -19.67 -7.93
C ASN A 819 -6.50 -20.55 -8.72
N LEU A 820 -5.97 -21.44 -9.56
CA LEU A 820 -6.76 -22.22 -10.50
C LEU A 820 -6.87 -23.69 -10.08
N GLN A 821 -8.09 -24.23 -10.08
CA GLN A 821 -8.40 -25.64 -9.84
C GLN A 821 -7.91 -26.50 -11.02
N PRO A 822 -7.78 -27.84 -10.88
CA PRO A 822 -7.58 -28.72 -12.01
C PRO A 822 -8.64 -28.51 -13.09
N GLY A 823 -8.20 -28.29 -14.33
CA GLY A 823 -9.10 -27.94 -15.43
C GLY A 823 -8.38 -27.30 -16.61
N SER A 824 -9.15 -27.00 -17.66
CA SER A 824 -8.67 -26.33 -18.88
C SER A 824 -9.01 -24.85 -18.85
N TYR A 825 -8.07 -24.03 -19.26
CA TYR A 825 -8.15 -22.56 -19.24
C TYR A 825 -7.71 -21.98 -20.57
N THR A 826 -8.20 -20.78 -20.88
CA THR A 826 -7.85 -20.04 -22.08
C THR A 826 -7.37 -18.64 -21.70
N VAL A 827 -6.23 -18.26 -22.25
CA VAL A 827 -5.70 -16.89 -22.19
C VAL A 827 -5.93 -16.25 -23.55
N GLN A 828 -6.46 -15.05 -23.57
CA GLN A 828 -6.58 -14.21 -24.76
C GLN A 828 -5.76 -12.93 -24.59
N ALA A 829 -4.92 -12.66 -25.58
CA ALA A 829 -4.19 -11.39 -25.71
C ALA A 829 -4.72 -10.62 -26.92
N THR A 830 -5.09 -9.37 -26.70
CA THR A 830 -5.57 -8.42 -27.72
C THR A 830 -4.88 -7.06 -27.52
N SER A 831 -5.07 -6.12 -28.45
CA SER A 831 -4.70 -4.72 -28.24
C SER A 831 -5.92 -3.93 -27.75
N VAL A 832 -5.73 -3.01 -26.80
CA VAL A 832 -6.78 -2.09 -26.34
C VAL A 832 -7.22 -1.15 -27.45
N SER A 833 -6.28 -0.62 -28.23
CA SER A 833 -6.54 0.26 -29.39
C SER A 833 -6.90 -0.49 -30.67
N GLY A 834 -6.80 -1.83 -30.69
CA GLY A 834 -6.93 -2.64 -31.88
C GLY A 834 -5.71 -2.61 -32.82
N ALA A 835 -4.57 -2.08 -32.36
CA ALA A 835 -3.32 -2.04 -33.13
C ALA A 835 -2.71 -3.42 -33.32
N THR A 836 -1.88 -3.57 -34.36
CA THR A 836 -1.07 -4.77 -34.56
C THR A 836 0.20 -4.70 -33.72
N GLY A 837 0.71 -5.84 -33.26
CA GLY A 837 1.97 -5.90 -32.52
C GLY A 837 2.35 -7.31 -32.07
N LYS A 838 3.63 -7.50 -31.73
CA LYS A 838 4.09 -8.74 -31.13
C LYS A 838 3.82 -8.74 -29.64
N ALA A 839 3.22 -9.83 -29.14
CA ALA A 839 2.96 -10.04 -27.73
C ALA A 839 3.48 -11.40 -27.27
N LEU A 840 3.96 -11.45 -26.04
CA LEU A 840 4.41 -12.67 -25.38
C LEU A 840 3.41 -13.04 -24.30
N ILE A 841 2.66 -14.11 -24.49
CA ILE A 841 1.88 -14.75 -23.42
C ILE A 841 2.81 -15.66 -22.64
N GLU A 842 2.71 -15.57 -21.31
CA GLU A 842 3.45 -16.45 -20.38
C GLU A 842 2.53 -16.94 -19.29
N VAL A 843 2.63 -18.22 -18.95
CA VAL A 843 1.95 -18.85 -17.81
C VAL A 843 3.02 -19.50 -16.95
N TYR A 844 3.10 -19.11 -15.71
CA TYR A 844 4.04 -19.63 -14.71
C TYR A 844 3.28 -20.32 -13.58
N GLU A 845 3.76 -21.47 -13.16
CA GLU A 845 3.40 -22.02 -11.87
C GLU A 845 4.11 -21.24 -10.77
N VAL A 846 3.35 -20.58 -9.88
CA VAL A 846 3.91 -19.87 -8.73
C VAL A 846 4.17 -20.87 -7.62
N PRO A 847 5.42 -21.02 -7.14
CA PRO A 847 5.74 -21.94 -6.06
C PRO A 847 4.96 -21.60 -4.79
N LEU A 848 4.53 -22.61 -4.04
CA LEU A 848 4.06 -22.39 -2.69
C LEU A 848 5.23 -21.88 -1.82
N PRO A 849 5.00 -20.92 -0.90
CA PRO A 849 6.03 -20.51 0.02
C PRO A 849 6.57 -21.74 0.79
N PRO A 850 7.88 -21.79 1.10
CA PRO A 850 8.42 -22.86 1.88
C PRO A 850 7.68 -22.98 3.21
N THR A 851 7.31 -24.17 3.61
CA THR A 851 6.77 -24.45 4.95
C THR A 851 7.91 -24.25 5.95
N ASN A 852 7.78 -23.26 6.84
CA ASN A 852 8.65 -23.10 8.01
C ASN A 852 8.41 -24.21 9.03
#